data_0d081eb17582f3d56da990e759f2a381
#
_entry.id   0d081eb17582f3d56da990e759f2a381
#
_cell.length_a   1.000
_cell.length_b   1.000
_cell.length_c   1.000
_cell.angle_alpha   90.00
_cell.angle_beta   90.00
_cell.angle_gamma   90.00
#
_symmetry.space_group_name_H-M   'P 1'
#
loop_
_entity.id
_entity.type
_entity.pdbx_description
1 polymer ?
#
loop_
_entity_poly.entity_id
_entity_poly.type
_entity_poly.pdbx_seq_one_letter_code
_entity_poly.pdbx_strand_id
1 'polypeptide(L)'
;MRFLTAGALALSALTASPALADERGGEVDETRVMDTIAVHGTYLSNEKFSGTKTQTPIIDVPQSLSVVTSDQIAEQAFTDMGDILRYTPGASIGQGEGNRDQITIRGQNSTADFFIDGLRDDVQYFRPLYNVEQVEILRGSNAMIFGRGGGGGVVNRATKRPDFDADITSLSVSADTFGEMSGAIDYNTAIGAASAVRLNAFAESLNNHRDQFGGDRFAINPTFATRLSPDTSLLLSYEFVDDDRVVDRGVPSDGSGAPLAGYDTFFFGSPDQNRTTLQANIAKVRLDHRFSDSLSVNTTLQYADYDKLYQNIYAASFDAVADAVTLDGYQDETARENLILQTNLVSEFVMGGLAHTLLIGAEYADQQSANARNDNVFSDTNDDQTTIALTRPLALPAFAFSNPVRNRRSDVQVLSLYAQDQIDIGQHFKLIAGVRFDQFEIDVNDIQNTSRFSRTDEEISPRIGIIYKPMDNVSAYASYSKSFLPRSGDQFLELTDASSQLAPEEFNNQEIGIKWDIRPSLSLTAAVFKLDRDTTERTADGEDSFVTTSETQGFEIQLGGRAVDRWRVDVGYSYLDSELEDGSTRGQVPAHMFSVWNRYDVSSQLGFGLGLTYQDEQFASASNAVTVPEYTRVDAGVFYTMRNGTALQLNIENVLDEDYFPAAHNDNNISPGAPLNARFTLKTRF
;
A
#
# COMPACT_ATOMS: atom_id res chain seq x y z
N MET A 1 -27.69 17.70 11.29
CA MET A 1 -27.81 18.25 12.64
C MET A 1 -28.08 17.14 13.66
N ARG A 2 -27.13 16.20 13.74
CA ARG A 2 -27.03 15.12 14.76
C ARG A 2 -25.62 14.58 14.65
N PHE A 3 -24.71 14.98 15.52
CA PHE A 3 -23.45 14.37 15.93
C PHE A 3 -22.51 15.45 16.48
N LEU A 4 -22.96 16.06 17.56
CA LEU A 4 -22.13 16.98 18.37
C LEU A 4 -22.13 16.55 19.86
N THR A 5 -22.23 15.24 20.15
CA THR A 5 -22.28 14.72 21.52
C THR A 5 -21.34 13.54 21.82
N ALA A 6 -20.42 13.16 20.94
CA ALA A 6 -19.46 12.08 21.22
C ALA A 6 -18.07 12.55 21.68
N GLY A 7 -17.76 13.83 21.63
CA GLY A 7 -16.44 14.38 21.96
C GLY A 7 -16.16 14.70 23.45
N ALA A 8 -17.12 14.53 24.36
CA ALA A 8 -17.00 15.03 25.74
C ALA A 8 -16.96 13.94 26.83
N LEU A 9 -16.85 12.67 26.50
CA LEU A 9 -16.96 11.56 27.49
C LEU A 9 -15.68 10.75 27.74
N ALA A 10 -14.53 11.16 27.21
CA ALA A 10 -13.29 10.41 27.39
C ALA A 10 -12.32 10.98 28.44
N LEU A 11 -12.67 12.02 29.18
CA LEU A 11 -11.70 12.66 30.10
C LEU A 11 -12.03 12.54 31.60
N SER A 12 -12.93 11.67 32.05
CA SER A 12 -13.33 11.66 33.46
C SER A 12 -13.28 10.29 34.18
N ALA A 13 -12.47 9.35 33.75
CA ALA A 13 -12.33 8.08 34.48
C ALA A 13 -10.91 7.51 34.46
N LEU A 14 -9.95 8.21 35.06
CA LEU A 14 -8.65 7.61 35.42
C LEU A 14 -8.10 8.29 36.70
N THR A 15 -8.83 8.09 37.83
CA THR A 15 -8.20 8.18 39.15
C THR A 15 -7.84 6.79 39.61
N ALA A 16 -6.66 6.31 39.23
CA ALA A 16 -6.07 5.11 39.82
C ALA A 16 -5.38 5.49 41.15
N SER A 17 -5.77 4.83 42.19
CA SER A 17 -5.10 4.90 43.52
C SER A 17 -3.68 4.37 43.42
N PRO A 18 -2.71 4.95 44.15
CA PRO A 18 -1.35 4.44 44.12
C PRO A 18 -1.25 3.12 44.92
N ALA A 19 -0.87 2.07 44.27
CA ALA A 19 -0.38 0.85 44.91
C ALA A 19 1.03 1.10 45.42
N LEU A 20 1.27 0.73 46.70
CA LEU A 20 2.52 0.84 47.40
C LEU A 20 3.65 0.12 46.64
N ALA A 21 4.66 0.87 46.26
CA ALA A 21 5.90 0.34 45.72
C ALA A 21 6.73 -0.28 46.85
N ASP A 22 7.10 -1.52 46.70
CA ASP A 22 8.12 -2.21 47.50
C ASP A 22 9.51 -1.70 47.08
N GLU A 23 10.23 -1.08 48.01
CA GLU A 23 11.59 -0.60 47.80
C GLU A 23 12.55 -1.78 47.60
N ARG A 24 12.86 -2.12 46.33
CA ARG A 24 14.13 -2.79 46.02
C ARG A 24 14.93 -1.89 45.11
N GLY A 25 15.97 -1.28 45.67
CA GLY A 25 16.96 -0.52 44.94
C GLY A 25 17.62 -1.38 43.86
N GLY A 26 17.21 -1.19 42.62
CA GLY A 26 17.91 -1.61 41.42
C GLY A 26 18.42 -0.34 40.74
N GLU A 27 19.72 -0.29 40.48
CA GLU A 27 20.32 0.71 39.61
C GLU A 27 19.49 0.82 38.32
N VAL A 28 19.02 2.02 38.02
CA VAL A 28 18.38 2.31 36.75
C VAL A 28 19.49 2.24 35.70
N ASP A 29 19.50 1.14 34.95
CA ASP A 29 20.41 0.92 33.85
C ASP A 29 20.13 2.01 32.80
N GLU A 30 21.05 2.99 32.67
CA GLU A 30 20.97 4.08 31.68
C GLU A 30 20.96 3.58 30.23
N THR A 31 21.24 2.28 30.01
CA THR A 31 21.16 1.64 28.70
C THR A 31 19.72 1.42 28.19
N ARG A 32 18.72 1.29 29.08
CA ARG A 32 17.33 1.04 28.67
C ARG A 32 16.62 2.22 27.99
N VAL A 33 17.09 3.45 28.14
CA VAL A 33 16.53 4.62 27.43
C VAL A 33 17.05 4.68 26.00
N MET A 34 18.17 4.02 25.69
CA MET A 34 18.71 3.92 24.33
C MET A 34 18.08 2.79 23.49
N ASP A 35 17.47 1.77 24.09
CA ASP A 35 16.91 0.62 23.38
C ASP A 35 15.62 0.94 22.59
N THR A 36 14.97 2.07 22.84
CA THR A 36 13.79 2.50 22.05
C THR A 36 14.16 3.04 20.68
N ILE A 37 15.45 3.31 20.43
CA ILE A 37 16.00 3.77 19.11
C ILE A 37 16.81 2.64 18.44
N ALA A 38 16.95 1.47 19.06
CA ALA A 38 17.97 0.48 18.74
C ALA A 38 17.49 -0.72 17.91
N VAL A 39 16.35 -0.69 17.25
CA VAL A 39 15.89 -1.83 16.41
C VAL A 39 16.15 -1.58 14.91
N HIS A 40 17.30 -1.06 14.57
CA HIS A 40 17.78 -1.04 13.18
C HIS A 40 19.13 -1.78 13.06
N GLY A 41 19.32 -2.84 13.83
CA GLY A 41 20.37 -3.80 13.61
C GLY A 41 19.99 -4.69 12.44
N THR A 42 20.72 -4.58 11.33
CA THR A 42 20.71 -5.53 10.22
C THR A 42 19.36 -5.64 9.47
N TYR A 43 18.99 -4.60 8.72
CA TYR A 43 17.86 -4.60 7.79
C TYR A 43 17.83 -5.86 6.89
N LEU A 44 18.95 -6.26 6.32
CA LEU A 44 19.03 -7.42 5.41
C LEU A 44 19.05 -8.77 6.13
N SER A 45 19.39 -8.85 7.39
CA SER A 45 19.29 -10.08 8.19
C SER A 45 17.95 -10.22 8.92
N ASN A 46 16.97 -9.35 8.63
CA ASN A 46 15.64 -9.43 9.25
C ASN A 46 14.89 -10.68 8.75
N GLU A 47 14.62 -11.59 9.66
CA GLU A 47 13.84 -12.83 9.43
C GLU A 47 12.33 -12.61 9.64
N LYS A 48 11.91 -11.45 10.15
CA LYS A 48 10.49 -11.10 10.37
C LYS A 48 9.77 -10.67 9.10
N PHE A 49 10.43 -10.71 7.95
CA PHE A 49 9.83 -10.45 6.67
C PHE A 49 8.81 -11.53 6.33
N SER A 50 7.55 -11.13 6.07
CA SER A 50 6.45 -12.07 5.84
C SER A 50 6.25 -12.45 4.37
N GLY A 51 6.82 -11.68 3.46
CA GLY A 51 6.59 -11.82 2.02
C GLY A 51 7.18 -13.05 1.34
N THR A 52 7.94 -13.91 2.06
CA THR A 52 8.47 -15.17 1.50
C THR A 52 7.73 -16.41 1.95
N LYS A 53 6.84 -16.32 2.95
CA LYS A 53 6.18 -17.47 3.63
C LYS A 53 7.13 -18.45 4.31
N THR A 54 8.42 -18.16 4.32
CA THR A 54 9.50 -18.89 5.00
C THR A 54 10.30 -17.91 5.86
N GLN A 55 11.00 -18.39 6.87
CA GLN A 55 11.91 -17.57 7.68
C GLN A 55 13.23 -17.33 6.90
N THR A 56 13.15 -16.55 5.83
CA THR A 56 14.31 -16.25 4.96
C THR A 56 14.76 -14.82 5.19
N PRO A 57 16.03 -14.59 5.61
CA PRO A 57 16.59 -13.25 5.71
C PRO A 57 16.50 -12.49 4.37
N ILE A 58 16.26 -11.20 4.42
CA ILE A 58 16.14 -10.37 3.21
C ILE A 58 17.36 -10.49 2.30
N ILE A 59 18.56 -10.66 2.87
CA ILE A 59 19.81 -10.85 2.12
C ILE A 59 19.79 -12.11 1.25
N ASP A 60 18.99 -13.10 1.59
CA ASP A 60 18.84 -14.37 0.90
C ASP A 60 17.58 -14.45 0.01
N VAL A 61 16.91 -13.31 -0.23
CA VAL A 61 15.78 -13.21 -1.16
C VAL A 61 16.27 -12.65 -2.50
N PRO A 62 16.22 -13.39 -3.62
CA PRO A 62 16.71 -12.92 -4.92
C PRO A 62 15.72 -11.99 -5.62
N GLN A 63 15.42 -10.87 -4.98
CA GLN A 63 14.44 -9.89 -5.44
C GLN A 63 14.66 -8.55 -4.76
N SER A 64 14.40 -7.47 -5.49
CA SER A 64 14.37 -6.11 -4.96
C SER A 64 13.14 -5.93 -4.06
N LEU A 65 13.35 -5.43 -2.85
CA LEU A 65 12.28 -5.17 -1.89
C LEU A 65 12.66 -4.05 -0.94
N SER A 66 11.64 -3.38 -0.39
CA SER A 66 11.77 -2.37 0.67
C SER A 66 10.89 -2.76 1.86
N VAL A 67 11.35 -2.45 3.06
CA VAL A 67 10.58 -2.58 4.30
C VAL A 67 10.56 -1.22 4.97
N VAL A 68 9.38 -0.69 5.22
CA VAL A 68 9.17 0.56 5.97
C VAL A 68 8.54 0.21 7.31
N THR A 69 9.27 0.43 8.39
CA THR A 69 8.85 0.05 9.74
C THR A 69 7.87 1.04 10.34
N SER A 70 7.11 0.61 11.36
CA SER A 70 6.23 1.49 12.14
C SER A 70 6.97 2.68 12.77
N ASP A 71 8.25 2.52 13.11
CA ASP A 71 9.08 3.61 13.63
C ASP A 71 9.41 4.65 12.54
N GLN A 72 9.70 4.22 11.31
CA GLN A 72 9.90 5.12 10.17
C GLN A 72 8.61 5.85 9.81
N ILE A 73 7.47 5.14 9.77
CA ILE A 73 6.14 5.71 9.56
C ILE A 73 5.86 6.81 10.60
N ALA A 74 6.08 6.51 11.88
CA ALA A 74 5.88 7.47 12.96
C ALA A 74 6.84 8.66 12.89
N GLU A 75 8.13 8.43 12.62
CA GLU A 75 9.15 9.49 12.56
C GLU A 75 8.92 10.47 11.42
N GLN A 76 8.55 9.96 10.24
CA GLN A 76 8.29 10.80 9.08
C GLN A 76 6.84 11.30 9.04
N ALA A 77 6.03 10.94 10.05
CA ALA A 77 4.61 11.26 10.16
C ALA A 77 3.79 10.86 8.92
N PHE A 78 4.10 9.71 8.32
CA PHE A 78 3.34 9.16 7.19
C PHE A 78 1.92 8.84 7.61
N THR A 79 0.95 9.34 6.86
CA THR A 79 -0.49 9.18 7.13
C THR A 79 -1.18 8.25 6.16
N ASP A 80 -0.60 8.06 4.97
CA ASP A 80 -1.14 7.23 3.91
C ASP A 80 -0.06 6.43 3.15
N MET A 81 -0.50 5.63 2.20
CA MET A 81 0.39 4.81 1.37
C MET A 81 1.27 5.65 0.44
N GLY A 82 0.77 6.81 -0.01
CA GLY A 82 1.51 7.71 -0.88
C GLY A 82 2.76 8.27 -0.22
N ASP A 83 2.70 8.56 1.07
CA ASP A 83 3.86 9.01 1.83
C ASP A 83 4.97 7.96 1.88
N ILE A 84 4.59 6.69 2.06
CA ILE A 84 5.53 5.55 2.07
C ILE A 84 6.17 5.38 0.69
N LEU A 85 5.37 5.43 -0.37
CA LEU A 85 5.86 5.20 -1.74
C LEU A 85 6.77 6.34 -2.22
N ARG A 86 6.54 7.57 -1.78
CA ARG A 86 7.41 8.74 -2.09
C ARG A 86 8.87 8.52 -1.70
N TYR A 87 9.13 7.73 -0.66
CA TYR A 87 10.48 7.38 -0.20
C TYR A 87 10.92 5.98 -0.66
N THR A 88 10.14 5.33 -1.54
CA THR A 88 10.43 3.98 -2.05
C THR A 88 10.89 4.05 -3.49
N PRO A 89 12.14 3.65 -3.84
CA PRO A 89 12.60 3.69 -5.22
C PRO A 89 11.80 2.75 -6.12
N GLY A 90 11.52 3.19 -7.37
CA GLY A 90 10.77 2.41 -8.36
C GLY A 90 9.27 2.31 -8.10
N ALA A 91 8.74 3.10 -7.16
CA ALA A 91 7.33 3.11 -6.81
C ALA A 91 6.80 4.56 -6.70
N SER A 92 5.58 4.78 -7.16
CA SER A 92 4.85 6.05 -7.03
C SER A 92 3.38 5.80 -6.69
N ILE A 93 2.69 6.85 -6.28
CA ILE A 93 1.25 6.82 -6.00
C ILE A 93 0.50 7.48 -7.17
N GLY A 94 -0.62 6.88 -7.57
CA GLY A 94 -1.59 7.51 -8.47
C GLY A 94 -2.63 8.31 -7.69
N GLN A 95 -3.50 9.03 -8.39
CA GLN A 95 -4.58 9.80 -7.76
C GLN A 95 -5.67 8.90 -7.15
N GLY A 96 -5.88 7.68 -7.67
CA GLY A 96 -6.89 6.75 -7.17
C GLY A 96 -8.32 7.28 -7.24
N GLU A 97 -8.62 8.19 -8.17
CA GLU A 97 -9.92 8.90 -8.31
C GLU A 97 -10.38 9.60 -7.02
N GLY A 98 -9.44 9.90 -6.10
CA GLY A 98 -9.76 10.53 -4.81
C GLY A 98 -10.50 9.61 -3.83
N ASN A 99 -10.53 8.28 -4.05
CA ASN A 99 -11.30 7.35 -3.20
C ASN A 99 -10.56 6.06 -2.83
N ARG A 100 -9.30 5.89 -3.28
CA ARG A 100 -8.53 4.65 -3.06
C ARG A 100 -7.03 4.85 -3.21
N ASP A 101 -6.26 3.96 -2.58
CA ASP A 101 -4.87 3.79 -2.92
C ASP A 101 -4.73 3.25 -4.35
N GLN A 102 -3.79 3.80 -5.10
CA GLN A 102 -3.41 3.35 -6.43
C GLN A 102 -1.90 3.41 -6.53
N ILE A 103 -1.26 2.27 -6.71
CA ILE A 103 0.18 2.18 -6.77
C ILE A 103 0.66 2.04 -8.22
N THR A 104 1.81 2.62 -8.52
CA THR A 104 2.57 2.32 -9.74
C THR A 104 3.94 1.81 -9.33
N ILE A 105 4.25 0.55 -9.62
CA ILE A 105 5.53 -0.07 -9.32
C ILE A 105 6.13 -0.55 -10.63
N ARG A 106 7.38 -0.13 -10.94
CA ARG A 106 8.06 -0.46 -12.19
C ARG A 106 7.18 -0.20 -13.43
N GLY A 107 6.48 0.94 -13.45
CA GLY A 107 5.61 1.32 -14.55
C GLY A 107 4.27 0.56 -14.63
N GLN A 108 3.98 -0.37 -13.72
CA GLN A 108 2.70 -1.09 -13.69
C GLN A 108 1.80 -0.50 -12.61
N ASN A 109 0.65 0.02 -13.05
CA ASN A 109 -0.38 0.58 -12.20
C ASN A 109 -1.30 -0.53 -11.67
N SER A 110 -1.69 -0.46 -10.39
CA SER A 110 -2.63 -1.39 -9.78
C SER A 110 -3.41 -0.76 -8.63
N THR A 111 -4.66 -1.16 -8.48
CA THR A 111 -5.52 -0.86 -7.33
C THR A 111 -5.81 -2.08 -6.46
N ALA A 112 -5.33 -3.27 -6.85
CA ALA A 112 -5.65 -4.56 -6.26
C ALA A 112 -4.43 -5.35 -5.73
N ASP A 113 -3.21 -4.85 -5.92
CA ASP A 113 -1.99 -5.55 -5.50
C ASP A 113 -1.57 -5.20 -4.07
N PHE A 114 -2.57 -5.16 -3.19
CA PHE A 114 -2.42 -4.98 -1.75
C PHE A 114 -2.70 -6.26 -0.99
N PHE A 115 -1.95 -6.44 0.09
CA PHE A 115 -2.02 -7.61 0.96
C PHE A 115 -1.96 -7.19 2.43
N ILE A 116 -2.55 -8.03 3.29
CA ILE A 116 -2.49 -7.90 4.73
C ILE A 116 -2.04 -9.24 5.35
N ASP A 117 -0.88 -9.26 5.97
CA ASP A 117 -0.22 -10.48 6.51
C ASP A 117 -0.08 -11.60 5.46
N GLY A 118 0.16 -11.23 4.19
CA GLY A 118 0.35 -12.15 3.07
C GLY A 118 -0.94 -12.68 2.44
N LEU A 119 -2.11 -12.22 2.86
CA LEU A 119 -3.42 -12.51 2.26
C LEU A 119 -3.93 -11.29 1.48
N ARG A 120 -4.65 -11.55 0.39
CA ARG A 120 -5.12 -10.51 -0.53
C ARG A 120 -6.13 -9.56 0.12
N ASP A 121 -5.95 -8.25 -0.14
CA ASP A 121 -6.79 -7.14 0.26
C ASP A 121 -6.98 -6.21 -0.97
N ASP A 122 -7.79 -6.70 -1.92
CA ASP A 122 -7.93 -6.13 -3.27
C ASP A 122 -9.12 -5.18 -3.47
N VAL A 123 -9.85 -4.84 -2.41
CA VAL A 123 -10.90 -3.83 -2.47
C VAL A 123 -10.28 -2.43 -2.59
N GLN A 124 -10.93 -1.55 -3.32
CA GLN A 124 -10.46 -0.19 -3.55
C GLN A 124 -10.85 0.74 -2.40
N TYR A 125 -9.90 1.07 -1.52
CA TYR A 125 -10.06 2.02 -0.42
C TYR A 125 -8.71 2.60 0.03
N PHE A 126 -8.71 3.61 0.90
CA PHE A 126 -7.52 4.13 1.56
C PHE A 126 -7.19 3.30 2.81
N ARG A 127 -6.04 2.66 2.82
CA ARG A 127 -5.63 1.73 3.87
C ARG A 127 -4.96 2.46 5.03
N PRO A 128 -5.53 2.40 6.25
CA PRO A 128 -4.92 3.05 7.40
C PRO A 128 -3.63 2.34 7.85
N LEU A 129 -2.70 3.11 8.45
CA LEU A 129 -1.38 2.62 8.86
C LEU A 129 -1.26 2.41 10.39
N TYR A 130 -2.31 2.61 11.18
CA TYR A 130 -2.29 2.65 12.65
C TYR A 130 -1.89 1.31 13.32
N ASN A 131 -2.25 0.19 12.72
CA ASN A 131 -2.01 -1.16 13.23
C ASN A 131 -0.87 -1.89 12.52
N VAL A 132 -0.07 -1.18 11.72
CA VAL A 132 1.00 -1.75 10.92
C VAL A 132 2.29 -1.83 11.73
N GLU A 133 2.94 -3.00 11.73
CA GLU A 133 4.31 -3.19 12.25
C GLU A 133 5.32 -2.79 11.17
N GLN A 134 5.05 -3.16 9.93
CA GLN A 134 5.85 -2.79 8.76
C GLN A 134 5.03 -2.89 7.47
N VAL A 135 5.41 -2.07 6.48
CA VAL A 135 4.95 -2.19 5.10
C VAL A 135 6.07 -2.78 4.26
N GLU A 136 5.77 -3.85 3.56
CA GLU A 136 6.70 -4.59 2.70
C GLU A 136 6.33 -4.34 1.24
N ILE A 137 7.27 -3.82 0.45
CA ILE A 137 7.08 -3.51 -0.96
C ILE A 137 8.00 -4.42 -1.76
N LEU A 138 7.42 -5.40 -2.45
CA LEU A 138 8.16 -6.37 -3.27
C LEU A 138 7.99 -5.98 -4.74
N ARG A 139 9.09 -5.74 -5.43
CA ARG A 139 9.08 -5.30 -6.83
C ARG A 139 9.23 -6.46 -7.80
N GLY A 140 8.69 -6.30 -9.01
CA GLY A 140 8.64 -7.34 -10.04
C GLY A 140 7.52 -8.37 -9.81
N SER A 141 7.48 -9.41 -10.63
CA SER A 141 6.44 -10.44 -10.64
C SER A 141 6.45 -11.28 -9.37
N ASN A 142 5.32 -11.31 -8.64
CA ASN A 142 5.21 -11.93 -7.33
C ASN A 142 4.17 -13.06 -7.23
N ALA A 143 3.63 -13.55 -8.35
CA ALA A 143 2.52 -14.51 -8.34
C ALA A 143 2.85 -15.81 -7.62
N MET A 144 4.09 -16.29 -7.67
CA MET A 144 4.49 -17.53 -6.98
C MET A 144 4.13 -17.48 -5.47
N ILE A 145 4.24 -16.33 -4.82
CA ILE A 145 3.94 -16.14 -3.39
C ILE A 145 2.52 -15.61 -3.17
N PHE A 146 2.07 -14.64 -3.99
CA PHE A 146 0.86 -13.85 -3.75
C PHE A 146 -0.31 -14.17 -4.69
N GLY A 147 -0.09 -15.01 -5.72
CA GLY A 147 -1.10 -15.34 -6.73
C GLY A 147 -1.21 -14.26 -7.81
N ARG A 148 -2.36 -14.21 -8.48
CA ARG A 148 -2.64 -13.31 -9.61
C ARG A 148 -2.26 -11.86 -9.34
N GLY A 149 -2.01 -11.08 -10.40
CA GLY A 149 -1.59 -9.68 -10.30
C GLY A 149 -0.13 -9.53 -9.90
N GLY A 150 0.20 -8.41 -9.29
CA GLY A 150 1.55 -8.13 -8.81
C GLY A 150 2.61 -8.10 -9.91
N GLY A 151 2.24 -7.72 -11.14
CA GLY A 151 3.16 -7.69 -12.27
C GLY A 151 4.34 -6.75 -12.03
N GLY A 152 4.06 -5.52 -11.61
CA GLY A 152 5.08 -4.53 -11.21
C GLY A 152 5.60 -4.74 -9.81
N GLY A 153 4.73 -5.21 -8.93
CA GLY A 153 5.04 -5.41 -7.52
C GLY A 153 3.80 -5.54 -6.65
N VAL A 154 4.00 -5.79 -5.38
CA VAL A 154 2.94 -5.87 -4.37
C VAL A 154 3.29 -5.07 -3.12
N VAL A 155 2.28 -4.59 -2.42
CA VAL A 155 2.40 -3.95 -1.12
C VAL A 155 1.72 -4.81 -0.06
N ASN A 156 2.48 -5.28 0.92
CA ASN A 156 1.99 -6.11 2.02
C ASN A 156 2.10 -5.35 3.34
N ARG A 157 0.97 -5.19 4.03
CA ARG A 157 0.91 -4.63 5.40
C ARG A 157 1.04 -5.77 6.40
N ALA A 158 2.16 -5.84 7.11
CA ALA A 158 2.31 -6.76 8.23
C ALA A 158 1.75 -6.10 9.50
N THR A 159 0.74 -6.72 10.10
CA THR A 159 0.03 -6.13 11.25
C THR A 159 0.74 -6.40 12.57
N LYS A 160 0.59 -5.49 13.53
CA LYS A 160 1.06 -5.64 14.91
C LYS A 160 0.37 -6.84 15.57
N ARG A 161 1.17 -7.66 16.26
CA ARG A 161 0.70 -8.87 16.96
C ARG A 161 0.84 -8.71 18.47
N PRO A 162 0.05 -9.46 19.28
CA PRO A 162 0.25 -9.51 20.72
C PRO A 162 1.65 -10.02 21.07
N ASP A 163 2.32 -9.30 21.99
CA ASP A 163 3.61 -9.66 22.56
C ASP A 163 3.39 -10.26 23.95
N PHE A 164 3.95 -11.44 24.19
CA PHE A 164 3.81 -12.18 25.46
C PHE A 164 4.77 -11.66 26.55
N ASP A 165 5.79 -10.93 26.16
CA ASP A 165 6.91 -10.55 27.01
C ASP A 165 6.96 -9.04 27.30
N ALA A 166 6.08 -8.25 26.68
CA ALA A 166 6.04 -6.80 26.85
C ALA A 166 4.63 -6.29 27.18
N ASP A 167 4.53 -5.37 28.14
CA ASP A 167 3.37 -4.50 28.33
C ASP A 167 3.60 -3.20 27.55
N ILE A 168 2.66 -2.84 26.67
CA ILE A 168 2.71 -1.63 25.87
C ILE A 168 1.43 -0.83 26.15
N THR A 169 1.59 0.42 26.53
CA THR A 169 0.50 1.39 26.52
C THR A 169 1.04 2.64 25.85
N SER A 170 0.64 2.88 24.62
CA SER A 170 1.06 4.05 23.84
C SER A 170 -0.17 4.83 23.40
N LEU A 171 -0.13 6.13 23.58
CA LEU A 171 -1.12 7.09 23.08
C LEU A 171 -0.39 8.10 22.21
N SER A 172 -0.92 8.38 21.02
CA SER A 172 -0.46 9.45 20.17
C SER A 172 -1.64 10.35 19.77
N VAL A 173 -1.38 11.65 19.71
CA VAL A 173 -2.30 12.65 19.16
C VAL A 173 -1.52 13.55 18.24
N SER A 174 -2.11 13.93 17.10
CA SER A 174 -1.50 14.86 16.16
C SER A 174 -2.51 15.87 15.64
N ALA A 175 -2.00 17.03 15.22
CA ALA A 175 -2.74 18.03 14.49
C ALA A 175 -1.82 18.77 13.54
N ASP A 176 -2.35 19.27 12.43
CA ASP A 176 -1.57 20.01 11.45
C ASP A 176 -2.18 21.39 11.12
N THR A 177 -1.48 22.15 10.26
CA THR A 177 -1.86 23.51 9.90
C THR A 177 -3.07 23.59 8.98
N PHE A 178 -3.46 22.49 8.34
CA PHE A 178 -4.70 22.42 7.56
C PHE A 178 -5.93 22.11 8.43
N GLY A 179 -5.71 21.73 9.70
CA GLY A 179 -6.78 21.40 10.64
C GLY A 179 -7.10 19.90 10.70
N GLU A 180 -6.29 19.05 10.09
CA GLU A 180 -6.36 17.61 10.31
C GLU A 180 -5.99 17.31 11.77
N MET A 181 -6.70 16.38 12.39
CA MET A 181 -6.45 15.92 13.74
C MET A 181 -6.59 14.41 13.83
N SER A 182 -5.67 13.75 14.52
CA SER A 182 -5.78 12.31 14.74
C SER A 182 -5.38 11.88 16.14
N GLY A 183 -5.87 10.70 16.55
CA GLY A 183 -5.51 10.04 17.79
C GLY A 183 -5.41 8.54 17.61
N ALA A 184 -4.38 7.91 18.19
CA ALA A 184 -4.19 6.47 18.16
C ALA A 184 -3.79 5.90 19.50
N ILE A 185 -4.23 4.67 19.76
CA ILE A 185 -3.91 3.87 20.94
C ILE A 185 -3.30 2.55 20.48
N ASP A 186 -2.19 2.15 21.13
CA ASP A 186 -1.60 0.82 21.01
C ASP A 186 -1.43 0.25 22.42
N TYR A 187 -2.25 -0.73 22.76
CA TYR A 187 -2.25 -1.38 24.06
C TYR A 187 -1.94 -2.88 23.91
N ASN A 188 -0.94 -3.37 24.62
CA ASN A 188 -0.58 -4.78 24.66
C ASN A 188 -0.34 -5.23 26.08
N THR A 189 -0.86 -6.40 26.46
CA THR A 189 -0.56 -7.01 27.75
C THR A 189 -0.65 -8.54 27.67
N ALA A 190 0.19 -9.21 28.45
CA ALA A 190 0.11 -10.64 28.64
C ALA A 190 -1.04 -11.02 29.59
N ILE A 191 -1.76 -12.10 29.27
CA ILE A 191 -2.80 -12.70 30.11
C ILE A 191 -2.28 -14.05 30.62
N GLY A 192 -1.54 -14.03 31.74
CA GLY A 192 -0.81 -15.19 32.24
C GLY A 192 0.36 -15.56 31.32
N ALA A 193 0.84 -16.80 31.42
CA ALA A 193 2.05 -17.26 30.74
C ALA A 193 1.82 -17.65 29.24
N ALA A 194 0.59 -17.91 28.88
CA ALA A 194 0.28 -18.53 27.57
C ALA A 194 -0.51 -17.64 26.62
N SER A 195 -1.04 -16.52 27.05
CA SER A 195 -1.91 -15.67 26.23
C SER A 195 -1.51 -14.21 26.30
N ALA A 196 -1.76 -13.46 25.24
CA ALA A 196 -1.59 -12.01 25.19
C ALA A 196 -2.69 -11.39 24.33
N VAL A 197 -3.03 -10.13 24.63
CA VAL A 197 -3.94 -9.30 23.85
C VAL A 197 -3.25 -8.05 23.37
N ARG A 198 -3.59 -7.57 22.20
CA ARG A 198 -3.22 -6.25 21.71
C ARG A 198 -4.43 -5.55 21.12
N LEU A 199 -4.58 -4.28 21.41
CA LEU A 199 -5.62 -3.42 20.89
C LEU A 199 -4.96 -2.23 20.22
N ASN A 200 -5.19 -2.08 18.93
CA ASN A 200 -4.88 -0.86 18.21
C ASN A 200 -6.21 -0.15 17.88
N ALA A 201 -6.31 1.16 18.10
CA ALA A 201 -7.45 1.96 17.72
C ALA A 201 -6.98 3.33 17.23
N PHE A 202 -7.73 3.90 16.29
CA PHE A 202 -7.39 5.13 15.61
C PHE A 202 -8.66 5.91 15.27
N ALA A 203 -8.61 7.22 15.41
CA ALA A 203 -9.66 8.13 14.95
C ALA A 203 -8.99 9.37 14.35
N GLU A 204 -9.55 9.88 13.26
CA GLU A 204 -9.01 11.00 12.50
C GLU A 204 -10.13 11.86 11.96
N SER A 205 -9.99 13.18 12.06
CA SER A 205 -10.76 14.15 11.32
C SER A 205 -9.89 14.66 10.19
N LEU A 206 -10.25 14.29 8.97
CA LEU A 206 -9.49 14.57 7.75
C LEU A 206 -9.65 16.03 7.32
N ASN A 207 -8.57 16.65 6.93
CA ASN A 207 -8.55 17.95 6.27
C ASN A 207 -7.25 18.08 5.44
N ASN A 208 -7.25 18.95 4.43
CA ASN A 208 -6.05 19.26 3.65
C ASN A 208 -6.14 20.69 3.06
N HIS A 209 -5.24 21.05 2.16
CA HIS A 209 -5.19 22.37 1.51
C HIS A 209 -6.30 22.61 0.48
N ARG A 210 -7.06 21.59 0.09
CA ARG A 210 -8.10 21.72 -0.93
C ARG A 210 -9.41 22.25 -0.31
N ASP A 211 -10.03 23.22 -0.97
CA ASP A 211 -11.33 23.75 -0.57
C ASP A 211 -12.36 22.62 -0.49
N GLN A 212 -13.21 22.63 0.53
CA GLN A 212 -14.28 21.65 0.75
C GLN A 212 -13.83 20.21 1.09
N PHE A 213 -12.53 19.89 1.06
CA PHE A 213 -12.07 18.57 1.47
C PHE A 213 -12.24 18.41 2.98
N GLY A 214 -12.63 17.22 3.40
CA GLY A 214 -12.79 16.86 4.81
C GLY A 214 -13.43 15.48 4.94
N GLY A 215 -13.49 15.01 6.18
CA GLY A 215 -14.09 13.72 6.50
C GLY A 215 -13.67 13.21 7.87
N ASP A 216 -14.10 12.00 8.19
CA ASP A 216 -13.76 11.32 9.43
C ASP A 216 -13.38 9.87 9.13
N ARG A 217 -12.38 9.35 9.84
CA ARG A 217 -11.99 7.95 9.76
C ARG A 217 -11.84 7.36 11.16
N PHE A 218 -12.38 6.18 11.35
CA PHE A 218 -12.22 5.39 12.56
C PHE A 218 -11.77 3.98 12.22
N ALA A 219 -10.83 3.45 13.01
CA ALA A 219 -10.41 2.06 12.86
C ALA A 219 -10.06 1.44 14.22
N ILE A 220 -10.34 0.12 14.35
CA ILE A 220 -10.03 -0.64 15.56
C ILE A 220 -9.59 -2.05 15.20
N ASN A 221 -8.53 -2.53 15.83
CA ASN A 221 -7.99 -3.87 15.60
C ASN A 221 -7.66 -4.56 16.93
N PRO A 222 -8.62 -5.24 17.59
CA PRO A 222 -8.34 -6.16 18.67
C PRO A 222 -7.71 -7.45 18.15
N THR A 223 -6.64 -7.90 18.80
CA THR A 223 -5.95 -9.15 18.51
C THR A 223 -5.73 -9.96 19.78
N PHE A 224 -5.82 -11.27 19.67
CA PHE A 224 -5.57 -12.22 20.76
C PHE A 224 -4.65 -13.33 20.29
N ALA A 225 -3.59 -13.60 21.02
CA ALA A 225 -2.68 -14.71 20.76
C ALA A 225 -2.64 -15.64 21.97
N THR A 226 -2.56 -16.95 21.73
CA THR A 226 -2.39 -17.94 22.79
C THR A 226 -1.53 -19.11 22.35
N ARG A 227 -0.68 -19.60 23.24
CA ARG A 227 0.09 -20.84 23.11
C ARG A 227 -0.79 -21.99 23.62
N LEU A 228 -1.35 -22.77 22.70
CA LEU A 228 -2.16 -23.95 23.03
C LEU A 228 -1.31 -25.11 23.57
N SER A 229 -0.04 -25.16 23.11
CA SER A 229 1.02 -26.05 23.57
C SER A 229 2.39 -25.38 23.32
N PRO A 230 3.52 -25.96 23.76
CA PRO A 230 4.85 -25.45 23.40
C PRO A 230 5.08 -25.32 21.87
N ASP A 231 4.39 -26.13 21.09
CA ASP A 231 4.56 -26.25 19.65
C ASP A 231 3.34 -25.74 18.84
N THR A 232 2.30 -25.21 19.49
CA THR A 232 1.08 -24.77 18.83
C THR A 232 0.65 -23.41 19.33
N SER A 233 0.49 -22.44 18.43
CA SER A 233 -0.05 -21.12 18.75
C SER A 233 -1.26 -20.78 17.90
N LEU A 234 -2.18 -20.02 18.46
CA LEU A 234 -3.38 -19.50 17.81
C LEU A 234 -3.36 -17.97 17.89
N LEU A 235 -3.60 -17.32 16.77
CA LEU A 235 -3.82 -15.88 16.66
C LEU A 235 -5.23 -15.61 16.13
N LEU A 236 -5.98 -14.76 16.82
CA LEU A 236 -7.25 -14.22 16.39
C LEU A 236 -7.09 -12.72 16.18
N SER A 237 -7.58 -12.21 15.08
CA SER A 237 -7.54 -10.78 14.74
C SER A 237 -8.88 -10.36 14.15
N TYR A 238 -9.33 -9.18 14.52
CA TYR A 238 -10.46 -8.52 13.88
C TYR A 238 -10.09 -7.06 13.62
N GLU A 239 -10.37 -6.57 12.41
CA GLU A 239 -10.20 -5.17 12.06
C GLU A 239 -11.54 -4.62 11.56
N PHE A 240 -11.93 -3.47 12.09
CA PHE A 240 -13.03 -2.66 11.58
C PHE A 240 -12.47 -1.32 11.14
N VAL A 241 -12.88 -0.87 9.95
CA VAL A 241 -12.56 0.45 9.40
C VAL A 241 -13.86 1.10 8.94
N ASP A 242 -14.08 2.34 9.34
CA ASP A 242 -15.14 3.24 8.87
C ASP A 242 -14.48 4.52 8.35
N ASP A 243 -14.66 4.83 7.09
CA ASP A 243 -14.05 5.98 6.40
C ASP A 243 -15.15 6.73 5.63
N ASP A 244 -15.27 8.01 5.88
CA ASP A 244 -16.24 8.90 5.25
C ASP A 244 -15.57 10.21 4.91
N ARG A 245 -15.38 10.48 3.60
CA ARG A 245 -14.67 11.68 3.16
C ARG A 245 -15.22 12.27 1.87
N VAL A 246 -14.90 13.55 1.67
CA VAL A 246 -15.12 14.23 0.40
C VAL A 246 -14.18 13.68 -0.66
N VAL A 247 -14.71 13.46 -1.86
CA VAL A 247 -13.93 13.04 -3.05
C VAL A 247 -13.48 14.28 -3.81
N ASP A 248 -12.17 14.44 -4.00
CA ASP A 248 -11.58 15.46 -4.85
C ASP A 248 -10.74 14.81 -5.95
N ARG A 249 -11.01 15.15 -7.21
CA ARG A 249 -10.28 14.63 -8.37
C ARG A 249 -9.26 15.63 -8.94
N GLY A 250 -8.92 16.66 -8.16
CA GLY A 250 -7.89 17.64 -8.51
C GLY A 250 -8.33 18.63 -9.57
N VAL A 251 -7.41 18.94 -10.50
CA VAL A 251 -7.59 19.97 -11.53
C VAL A 251 -7.55 19.36 -12.93
N PRO A 252 -8.23 19.95 -13.94
CA PRO A 252 -8.07 19.56 -15.33
C PRO A 252 -6.77 20.08 -15.93
N SER A 253 -6.46 19.66 -17.16
CA SER A 253 -5.45 20.31 -18.00
C SER A 253 -5.90 21.71 -18.43
N ASP A 254 -4.93 22.58 -18.71
CA ASP A 254 -5.14 23.95 -19.19
C ASP A 254 -5.46 24.04 -20.69
N GLY A 255 -5.53 22.88 -21.38
CA GLY A 255 -5.73 22.76 -22.81
C GLY A 255 -4.46 23.00 -23.64
N SER A 256 -3.33 23.35 -23.04
CA SER A 256 -2.02 23.47 -23.69
C SER A 256 -1.08 22.30 -23.44
N GLY A 257 -1.50 21.34 -22.61
CA GLY A 257 -0.72 20.16 -22.25
C GLY A 257 -0.08 20.22 -20.86
N ALA A 258 -0.55 21.11 -19.98
CA ALA A 258 -0.09 21.23 -18.60
C ALA A 258 -1.29 21.22 -17.62
N PRO A 259 -1.09 20.95 -16.32
CA PRO A 259 -2.12 21.13 -15.31
C PRO A 259 -2.60 22.58 -15.22
N LEU A 260 -3.89 22.80 -14.96
CA LEU A 260 -4.46 24.16 -14.82
C LEU A 260 -3.90 24.84 -13.56
N ALA A 261 -3.01 25.82 -13.76
CA ALA A 261 -2.33 26.55 -12.71
C ALA A 261 -3.24 27.57 -11.99
N GLY A 262 -2.94 27.85 -10.71
CA GLY A 262 -3.66 28.82 -9.89
C GLY A 262 -5.01 28.32 -9.36
N TYR A 263 -5.26 27.01 -9.42
CA TYR A 263 -6.44 26.32 -8.88
C TYR A 263 -6.07 25.24 -7.86
N ASP A 264 -4.91 25.38 -7.23
CA ASP A 264 -4.32 24.36 -6.35
C ASP A 264 -5.17 24.07 -5.11
N THR A 265 -5.94 25.05 -4.63
CA THR A 265 -6.90 24.86 -3.54
C THR A 265 -8.35 24.64 -4.04
N PHE A 266 -8.62 24.95 -5.31
CA PHE A 266 -9.99 25.04 -5.82
C PHE A 266 -10.62 23.66 -6.04
N PHE A 267 -11.83 23.47 -5.55
CA PHE A 267 -12.59 22.23 -5.64
C PHE A 267 -13.48 22.19 -6.89
N PHE A 268 -13.17 21.27 -7.82
CA PHE A 268 -13.93 21.04 -9.06
C PHE A 268 -15.01 19.98 -8.85
N GLY A 269 -15.97 20.24 -7.99
CA GLY A 269 -16.99 19.26 -7.64
C GLY A 269 -18.19 19.85 -6.93
N SER A 270 -19.07 18.99 -6.42
CA SER A 270 -20.21 19.32 -5.59
C SER A 270 -19.89 19.08 -4.12
N PRO A 271 -19.76 20.12 -3.27
CA PRO A 271 -19.43 19.94 -1.86
C PRO A 271 -20.39 19.02 -1.09
N ASP A 272 -21.67 19.02 -1.51
CA ASP A 272 -22.72 18.25 -0.84
C ASP A 272 -22.84 16.80 -1.35
N GLN A 273 -22.31 16.50 -2.54
CA GLN A 273 -22.50 15.22 -3.21
C GLN A 273 -21.21 14.44 -3.42
N ASN A 274 -20.05 15.10 -3.56
CA ASN A 274 -18.78 14.39 -3.69
C ASN A 274 -18.43 13.69 -2.39
N ARG A 275 -18.60 12.36 -2.36
CA ARG A 275 -18.41 11.59 -1.13
C ARG A 275 -17.97 10.17 -1.44
N THR A 276 -17.08 9.64 -0.63
CA THR A 276 -16.85 8.19 -0.55
C THR A 276 -17.02 7.72 0.89
N THR A 277 -17.68 6.60 1.06
CA THR A 277 -17.78 5.92 2.36
C THR A 277 -17.26 4.50 2.20
N LEU A 278 -16.62 3.98 3.24
CA LEU A 278 -16.22 2.59 3.35
C LEU A 278 -16.53 2.07 4.74
N GLN A 279 -17.13 0.88 4.82
CA GLN A 279 -17.10 0.04 6.00
C GLN A 279 -16.41 -1.27 5.65
N ALA A 280 -15.36 -1.63 6.39
CA ALA A 280 -14.63 -2.87 6.21
C ALA A 280 -14.59 -3.65 7.52
N ASN A 281 -14.90 -4.94 7.45
CA ASN A 281 -14.82 -5.91 8.55
C ASN A 281 -13.89 -7.03 8.12
N ILE A 282 -12.76 -7.24 8.80
CA ILE A 282 -11.76 -8.25 8.44
C ILE A 282 -11.46 -9.11 9.65
N ALA A 283 -11.87 -10.36 9.63
CA ALA A 283 -11.62 -11.34 10.68
C ALA A 283 -10.60 -12.38 10.22
N LYS A 284 -9.59 -12.65 11.05
CA LYS A 284 -8.55 -13.65 10.76
C LYS A 284 -8.36 -14.62 11.92
N VAL A 285 -8.15 -15.88 11.57
CA VAL A 285 -7.72 -16.94 12.49
C VAL A 285 -6.47 -17.58 11.91
N ARG A 286 -5.38 -17.55 12.64
CA ARG A 286 -4.14 -18.21 12.24
C ARG A 286 -3.71 -19.23 13.28
N LEU A 287 -3.41 -20.43 12.81
CA LEU A 287 -2.85 -21.54 13.58
C LEU A 287 -1.45 -21.82 13.08
N ASP A 288 -0.46 -21.76 13.96
CA ASP A 288 0.90 -22.20 13.71
C ASP A 288 1.17 -23.45 14.54
N HIS A 289 1.73 -24.51 13.91
CA HIS A 289 2.11 -25.74 14.60
C HIS A 289 3.47 -26.24 14.10
N ARG A 290 4.31 -26.61 15.05
CA ARG A 290 5.63 -27.20 14.83
C ARG A 290 5.58 -28.69 15.15
N PHE A 291 5.68 -29.54 14.16
CA PHE A 291 5.74 -30.99 14.33
C PHE A 291 7.08 -31.46 14.84
N SER A 292 8.15 -30.77 14.43
CA SER A 292 9.55 -30.98 14.83
C SER A 292 10.34 -29.68 14.60
N ASP A 293 11.62 -29.66 14.97
CA ASP A 293 12.49 -28.51 14.69
C ASP A 293 12.66 -28.24 13.18
N SER A 294 12.39 -29.23 12.33
CA SER A 294 12.54 -29.14 10.88
C SER A 294 11.23 -29.21 10.10
N LEU A 295 10.07 -29.27 10.76
CA LEU A 295 8.78 -29.37 10.08
C LEU A 295 7.72 -28.54 10.79
N SER A 296 7.18 -27.54 10.13
CA SER A 296 6.15 -26.66 10.65
C SER A 296 5.04 -26.43 9.62
N VAL A 297 3.85 -26.12 10.12
CA VAL A 297 2.70 -25.73 9.32
C VAL A 297 2.09 -24.45 9.88
N ASN A 298 1.64 -23.56 9.00
CA ASN A 298 0.74 -22.49 9.35
C ASN A 298 -0.49 -22.51 8.47
N THR A 299 -1.65 -22.22 9.06
CA THR A 299 -2.92 -22.14 8.36
C THR A 299 -3.61 -20.84 8.77
N THR A 300 -4.04 -20.05 7.79
CA THR A 300 -4.76 -18.81 8.03
C THR A 300 -6.09 -18.86 7.29
N LEU A 301 -7.18 -18.57 8.03
CA LEU A 301 -8.51 -18.32 7.50
C LEU A 301 -8.83 -16.84 7.68
N GLN A 302 -9.21 -16.16 6.60
CA GLN A 302 -9.67 -14.77 6.62
C GLN A 302 -11.08 -14.72 6.04
N TYR A 303 -11.96 -14.01 6.72
CA TYR A 303 -13.23 -13.52 6.17
C TYR A 303 -13.21 -12.00 6.21
N ALA A 304 -13.59 -11.37 5.10
CA ALA A 304 -13.68 -9.93 4.99
C ALA A 304 -14.95 -9.53 4.26
N ASP A 305 -15.59 -8.47 4.77
CA ASP A 305 -16.82 -7.87 4.24
C ASP A 305 -16.60 -6.37 4.08
N TYR A 306 -16.96 -5.85 2.90
CA TYR A 306 -16.76 -4.46 2.53
C TYR A 306 -18.03 -3.89 1.92
N ASP A 307 -18.41 -2.69 2.38
CA ASP A 307 -19.49 -1.89 1.81
C ASP A 307 -18.96 -0.51 1.49
N LYS A 308 -19.09 -0.08 0.23
CA LYS A 308 -18.51 1.15 -0.28
C LYS A 308 -19.49 1.91 -1.16
N LEU A 309 -19.63 3.21 -0.88
CA LEU A 309 -20.19 4.20 -1.77
C LEU A 309 -19.07 5.08 -2.32
N TYR A 310 -19.14 5.41 -3.58
CA TYR A 310 -18.33 6.43 -4.23
C TYR A 310 -19.22 7.27 -5.15
N GLN A 311 -19.27 8.58 -4.95
CA GLN A 311 -20.00 9.47 -5.84
C GLN A 311 -19.25 10.79 -6.00
N ASN A 312 -19.27 11.33 -7.23
CA ASN A 312 -18.52 12.54 -7.53
C ASN A 312 -19.05 13.26 -8.76
N ILE A 313 -18.85 14.57 -8.77
CA ILE A 313 -18.81 15.44 -9.93
C ILE A 313 -17.38 15.94 -10.05
N TYR A 314 -16.83 15.99 -11.24
CA TYR A 314 -15.44 16.36 -11.50
C TYR A 314 -15.27 17.10 -12.83
N ALA A 315 -14.12 17.78 -13.01
CA ALA A 315 -13.77 18.40 -14.27
C ALA A 315 -13.35 17.34 -15.30
N ALA A 316 -14.10 17.22 -16.39
CA ALA A 316 -13.79 16.36 -17.51
C ALA A 316 -12.89 17.06 -18.55
N SER A 317 -12.99 18.39 -18.67
CA SER A 317 -12.11 19.22 -19.51
C SER A 317 -12.22 20.69 -19.14
N PHE A 318 -11.26 21.50 -19.61
CA PHE A 318 -11.28 22.96 -19.51
C PHE A 318 -11.03 23.60 -20.88
N ASP A 319 -11.81 24.61 -21.22
CA ASP A 319 -11.65 25.44 -22.42
C ASP A 319 -11.11 26.82 -22.00
N ALA A 320 -9.83 27.05 -22.29
CA ALA A 320 -9.14 28.31 -21.96
C ALA A 320 -9.64 29.50 -22.75
N VAL A 321 -10.27 29.31 -23.93
CA VAL A 321 -10.80 30.38 -24.77
C VAL A 321 -12.16 30.85 -24.25
N ALA A 322 -13.00 29.92 -23.86
CA ALA A 322 -14.33 30.20 -23.34
C ALA A 322 -14.31 30.50 -21.82
N ASP A 323 -13.18 30.26 -21.12
CA ASP A 323 -13.06 30.25 -19.66
C ASP A 323 -14.19 29.39 -19.02
N ALA A 324 -14.29 28.16 -19.50
CA ALA A 324 -15.36 27.25 -19.16
C ALA A 324 -14.84 25.84 -18.82
N VAL A 325 -15.51 25.17 -17.89
CA VAL A 325 -15.21 23.80 -17.49
C VAL A 325 -16.37 22.88 -17.90
N THR A 326 -16.04 21.75 -18.50
CA THR A 326 -16.98 20.66 -18.70
C THR A 326 -16.91 19.75 -17.48
N LEU A 327 -18.07 19.48 -16.90
CA LEU A 327 -18.24 18.62 -15.75
C LEU A 327 -18.88 17.31 -16.16
N ASP A 328 -18.51 16.25 -15.45
CA ASP A 328 -19.03 14.90 -15.57
C ASP A 328 -19.14 14.30 -14.16
N GLY A 329 -19.77 13.15 -14.00
CA GLY A 329 -19.86 12.51 -12.69
C GLY A 329 -20.62 11.19 -12.70
N TYR A 330 -20.45 10.44 -11.63
CA TYR A 330 -21.16 9.20 -11.42
C TYR A 330 -21.19 8.79 -9.94
N GLN A 331 -22.10 7.89 -9.64
CA GLN A 331 -22.20 7.19 -8.35
C GLN A 331 -21.91 5.71 -8.57
N ASP A 332 -21.10 5.12 -7.70
CA ASP A 332 -20.71 3.71 -7.72
C ASP A 332 -20.90 3.10 -6.33
N GLU A 333 -21.69 2.05 -6.22
CA GLU A 333 -21.91 1.29 -4.99
C GLU A 333 -21.29 -0.10 -5.14
N THR A 334 -20.46 -0.50 -4.19
CA THR A 334 -19.79 -1.80 -4.22
C THR A 334 -19.93 -2.49 -2.87
N ALA A 335 -20.42 -3.73 -2.88
CA ALA A 335 -20.38 -4.65 -1.76
C ALA A 335 -19.51 -5.85 -2.14
N ARG A 336 -18.61 -6.29 -1.22
CA ARG A 336 -17.75 -7.46 -1.45
C ARG A 336 -17.57 -8.29 -0.21
N GLU A 337 -17.68 -9.60 -0.37
CA GLU A 337 -17.33 -10.60 0.63
C GLU A 337 -16.15 -11.44 0.12
N ASN A 338 -15.16 -11.69 0.97
CA ASN A 338 -13.99 -12.50 0.66
C ASN A 338 -13.78 -13.55 1.74
N LEU A 339 -13.71 -14.83 1.37
CA LEU A 339 -13.25 -15.91 2.24
C LEU A 339 -11.96 -16.48 1.67
N ILE A 340 -10.86 -16.44 2.43
CA ILE A 340 -9.55 -16.95 2.00
C ILE A 340 -9.03 -17.93 3.03
N LEU A 341 -8.70 -19.14 2.60
CA LEU A 341 -8.01 -20.16 3.38
C LEU A 341 -6.64 -20.42 2.76
N GLN A 342 -5.58 -20.24 3.52
CA GLN A 342 -4.22 -20.52 3.07
C GLN A 342 -3.49 -21.40 4.09
N THR A 343 -2.79 -22.42 3.59
CA THR A 343 -1.97 -23.34 4.39
C THR A 343 -0.56 -23.44 3.80
N ASN A 344 0.45 -23.33 4.64
CA ASN A 344 1.86 -23.43 4.28
C ASN A 344 2.55 -24.48 5.15
N LEU A 345 3.17 -25.46 4.54
CA LEU A 345 4.04 -26.45 5.18
C LEU A 345 5.49 -26.09 4.84
N VAL A 346 6.33 -25.93 5.85
CA VAL A 346 7.76 -25.65 5.68
C VAL A 346 8.55 -26.83 6.28
N SER A 347 9.45 -27.38 5.47
CA SER A 347 10.32 -28.50 5.88
C SER A 347 11.78 -28.18 5.61
N GLU A 348 12.63 -28.35 6.61
CA GLU A 348 14.07 -28.21 6.50
C GLU A 348 14.71 -29.62 6.57
N PHE A 349 15.57 -29.96 5.58
CA PHE A 349 16.22 -31.27 5.51
C PHE A 349 17.51 -31.23 4.72
N VAL A 350 18.29 -32.28 4.84
CA VAL A 350 19.53 -32.46 4.05
C VAL A 350 19.33 -33.62 3.08
N MET A 351 19.53 -33.37 1.79
CA MET A 351 19.46 -34.39 0.75
C MET A 351 20.64 -34.23 -0.21
N GLY A 352 21.35 -35.33 -0.49
CA GLY A 352 22.53 -35.31 -1.38
C GLY A 352 23.68 -34.44 -0.86
N GLY A 353 23.70 -34.10 0.45
CA GLY A 353 24.71 -33.22 1.05
C GLY A 353 24.38 -31.74 0.91
N LEU A 354 23.20 -31.39 0.40
CA LEU A 354 22.68 -30.02 0.30
C LEU A 354 21.61 -29.80 1.35
N ALA A 355 21.57 -28.61 1.95
CA ALA A 355 20.50 -28.19 2.84
C ALA A 355 19.35 -27.60 2.02
N HIS A 356 18.14 -28.02 2.37
CA HIS A 356 16.90 -27.62 1.68
C HIS A 356 15.93 -26.98 2.66
N THR A 357 15.27 -25.88 2.25
CA THR A 357 14.09 -25.33 2.91
C THR A 357 12.95 -25.38 1.90
N LEU A 358 12.10 -26.39 2.04
CA LEU A 358 10.97 -26.67 1.15
C LEU A 358 9.68 -26.07 1.71
N LEU A 359 9.07 -25.18 0.95
CA LEU A 359 7.72 -24.67 1.15
C LEU A 359 6.76 -25.42 0.24
N ILE A 360 5.67 -25.97 0.79
CA ILE A 360 4.52 -26.45 0.03
C ILE A 360 3.29 -25.74 0.57
N GLY A 361 2.47 -25.19 -0.31
CA GLY A 361 1.28 -24.48 0.10
C GLY A 361 0.06 -24.70 -0.78
N ALA A 362 -1.09 -24.41 -0.20
CA ALA A 362 -2.36 -24.38 -0.88
C ALA A 362 -3.16 -23.14 -0.43
N GLU A 363 -3.93 -22.60 -1.37
CA GLU A 363 -4.82 -21.47 -1.10
C GLU A 363 -6.15 -21.72 -1.81
N TYR A 364 -7.23 -21.43 -1.10
CA TYR A 364 -8.58 -21.37 -1.63
C TYR A 364 -9.16 -19.99 -1.31
N ALA A 365 -9.72 -19.33 -2.31
CA ALA A 365 -10.45 -18.09 -2.13
C ALA A 365 -11.83 -18.18 -2.78
N ASP A 366 -12.84 -17.67 -2.09
CA ASP A 366 -14.20 -17.44 -2.58
C ASP A 366 -14.51 -15.96 -2.38
N GLN A 367 -14.80 -15.25 -3.47
CA GLN A 367 -14.98 -13.81 -3.46
C GLN A 367 -16.27 -13.47 -4.21
N GLN A 368 -17.17 -12.74 -3.56
CA GLN A 368 -18.43 -12.30 -4.13
C GLN A 368 -18.44 -10.78 -4.19
N SER A 369 -18.79 -10.23 -5.35
CA SER A 369 -18.89 -8.77 -5.54
C SER A 369 -20.23 -8.41 -6.14
N ALA A 370 -20.81 -7.33 -5.65
CA ALA A 370 -21.93 -6.65 -6.28
C ALA A 370 -21.56 -5.19 -6.52
N ASN A 371 -21.84 -4.69 -7.72
CA ASN A 371 -21.59 -3.29 -8.06
C ASN A 371 -22.74 -2.73 -8.87
N ALA A 372 -23.15 -1.50 -8.52
CA ALA A 372 -24.11 -0.71 -9.27
C ALA A 372 -23.53 0.67 -9.55
N ARG A 373 -23.66 1.15 -10.80
CA ARG A 373 -23.24 2.50 -11.22
C ARG A 373 -24.39 3.24 -11.85
N ASN A 374 -24.56 4.49 -11.43
CA ASN A 374 -25.43 5.44 -12.07
C ASN A 374 -24.61 6.66 -12.52
N ASP A 375 -24.68 7.02 -13.79
CA ASP A 375 -24.15 8.31 -14.25
C ASP A 375 -25.07 9.43 -13.76
N ASN A 376 -24.51 10.62 -13.60
CA ASN A 376 -25.29 11.81 -13.32
C ASN A 376 -26.08 12.25 -14.55
N VAL A 377 -27.15 13.00 -14.32
CA VAL A 377 -27.91 13.71 -15.36
C VAL A 377 -28.05 15.17 -14.92
N PHE A 378 -27.47 16.10 -15.69
CA PHE A 378 -27.60 17.53 -15.45
C PHE A 378 -28.92 18.06 -16.00
N SER A 379 -29.58 18.95 -15.26
CA SER A 379 -30.91 19.47 -15.61
C SER A 379 -30.93 20.44 -16.78
N ASP A 380 -29.82 21.08 -17.07
CA ASP A 380 -29.66 22.07 -18.15
C ASP A 380 -29.40 21.41 -19.52
N THR A 381 -28.65 20.31 -19.54
CA THR A 381 -28.33 19.56 -20.78
C THR A 381 -29.21 18.32 -20.96
N ASN A 382 -29.79 17.80 -19.89
CA ASN A 382 -30.41 16.48 -19.81
C ASN A 382 -29.45 15.36 -20.27
N ASP A 383 -28.17 15.51 -19.95
CA ASP A 383 -27.05 14.62 -20.33
C ASP A 383 -26.15 14.41 -19.13
N ASP A 384 -25.22 13.46 -19.22
CA ASP A 384 -24.21 13.16 -18.20
C ASP A 384 -23.14 14.26 -18.07
N GLN A 385 -23.02 15.13 -19.07
CA GLN A 385 -22.08 16.26 -19.09
C GLN A 385 -22.76 17.61 -19.19
N THR A 386 -22.14 18.63 -18.60
CA THR A 386 -22.50 20.03 -18.76
C THR A 386 -21.25 20.90 -18.84
N THR A 387 -21.32 21.99 -19.63
CA THR A 387 -20.24 22.99 -19.71
C THR A 387 -20.71 24.30 -19.10
N ILE A 388 -19.98 24.77 -18.09
CA ILE A 388 -20.30 25.99 -17.35
C ILE A 388 -19.11 26.95 -17.33
N ALA A 389 -19.37 28.25 -17.13
CA ALA A 389 -18.30 29.22 -16.92
C ALA A 389 -17.51 28.87 -15.65
N LEU A 390 -16.19 29.00 -15.70
CA LEU A 390 -15.32 28.77 -14.53
C LEU A 390 -15.43 29.93 -13.55
N THR A 391 -16.27 29.74 -12.53
CA THR A 391 -16.50 30.71 -11.46
C THR A 391 -16.04 30.17 -10.12
N ARG A 392 -15.75 31.03 -9.17
CA ARG A 392 -15.33 30.64 -7.80
C ARG A 392 -16.38 31.10 -6.77
N PRO A 393 -17.22 30.21 -6.17
CA PRO A 393 -17.34 28.77 -6.45
C PRO A 393 -17.99 28.47 -7.81
N LEU A 394 -17.97 27.17 -8.21
CA LEU A 394 -18.70 26.72 -9.41
C LEU A 394 -20.21 26.92 -9.24
N ALA A 395 -20.86 27.42 -10.30
CA ALA A 395 -22.32 27.56 -10.35
C ALA A 395 -22.94 26.29 -10.97
N LEU A 396 -22.95 25.19 -10.20
CA LEU A 396 -23.44 23.89 -10.67
C LEU A 396 -24.95 23.94 -10.99
N PRO A 397 -25.38 23.47 -12.18
CA PRO A 397 -26.79 23.20 -12.41
C PRO A 397 -27.28 22.06 -11.51
N ALA A 398 -28.57 21.92 -11.34
CA ALA A 398 -29.13 20.79 -10.61
C ALA A 398 -28.82 19.48 -11.37
N PHE A 399 -28.51 18.42 -10.65
CA PHE A 399 -28.22 17.10 -11.22
C PHE A 399 -28.70 15.97 -10.29
N ALA A 400 -28.75 14.78 -10.82
CA ALA A 400 -29.03 13.56 -10.05
C ALA A 400 -28.29 12.36 -10.65
N PHE A 401 -27.81 11.45 -9.81
CA PHE A 401 -27.26 10.14 -10.23
C PHE A 401 -28.41 9.19 -10.56
N SER A 402 -28.96 9.31 -11.76
CA SER A 402 -30.23 8.68 -12.13
C SER A 402 -30.20 7.87 -13.44
N ASN A 403 -29.04 7.82 -14.12
CA ASN A 403 -28.87 7.03 -15.32
C ASN A 403 -28.12 5.73 -15.01
N PRO A 404 -28.80 4.58 -14.81
CA PRO A 404 -28.15 3.33 -14.47
C PRO A 404 -27.39 2.77 -15.66
N VAL A 405 -26.06 2.64 -15.54
CA VAL A 405 -25.17 2.14 -16.61
C VAL A 405 -24.54 0.80 -16.27
N ARG A 406 -24.52 0.41 -15.02
CA ARG A 406 -24.01 -0.89 -14.58
C ARG A 406 -24.78 -1.42 -13.38
N ASN A 407 -25.13 -2.71 -13.42
CA ASN A 407 -25.55 -3.48 -12.26
C ASN A 407 -25.06 -4.91 -12.47
N ARG A 408 -23.98 -5.28 -11.75
CA ARG A 408 -23.28 -6.56 -11.92
C ARG A 408 -23.05 -7.25 -10.60
N ARG A 409 -23.08 -8.58 -10.66
CA ARG A 409 -22.60 -9.46 -9.58
C ARG A 409 -21.57 -10.40 -10.16
N SER A 410 -20.50 -10.63 -9.42
CA SER A 410 -19.47 -11.60 -9.78
C SER A 410 -19.20 -12.54 -8.62
N ASP A 411 -19.07 -13.82 -8.95
CA ASP A 411 -18.62 -14.88 -8.07
C ASP A 411 -17.26 -15.37 -8.59
N VAL A 412 -16.25 -15.35 -7.74
CA VAL A 412 -14.87 -15.73 -8.08
C VAL A 412 -14.40 -16.82 -7.13
N GLN A 413 -13.91 -17.92 -7.70
CA GLN A 413 -13.26 -18.99 -6.96
C GLN A 413 -11.82 -19.15 -7.43
N VAL A 414 -10.89 -19.24 -6.50
CA VAL A 414 -9.48 -19.48 -6.80
C VAL A 414 -9.00 -20.68 -6.02
N LEU A 415 -8.43 -21.65 -6.72
CA LEU A 415 -7.71 -22.77 -6.14
C LEU A 415 -6.23 -22.68 -6.56
N SER A 416 -5.34 -22.66 -5.59
CA SER A 416 -3.92 -22.57 -5.88
C SER A 416 -3.12 -23.63 -5.14
N LEU A 417 -2.11 -24.16 -5.81
CA LEU A 417 -1.12 -25.07 -5.25
C LEU A 417 0.27 -24.53 -5.59
N TYR A 418 1.18 -24.49 -4.63
CA TYR A 418 2.52 -23.99 -4.86
C TYR A 418 3.57 -24.75 -4.07
N ALA A 419 4.78 -24.80 -4.65
CA ALA A 419 5.96 -25.32 -3.98
C ALA A 419 7.17 -24.47 -4.32
N GLN A 420 8.06 -24.26 -3.36
CA GLN A 420 9.34 -23.60 -3.53
C GLN A 420 10.39 -24.33 -2.71
N ASP A 421 11.55 -24.60 -3.30
CA ASP A 421 12.70 -25.11 -2.61
C ASP A 421 13.84 -24.08 -2.62
N GLN A 422 14.41 -23.84 -1.45
CA GLN A 422 15.63 -23.04 -1.26
C GLN A 422 16.75 -24.02 -0.92
N ILE A 423 17.76 -24.07 -1.79
CA ILE A 423 18.84 -25.08 -1.72
C ILE A 423 20.15 -24.37 -1.45
N ASP A 424 20.80 -24.71 -0.36
CA ASP A 424 22.15 -24.24 -0.06
C ASP A 424 23.19 -25.15 -0.74
N ILE A 425 23.95 -24.57 -1.67
CA ILE A 425 24.97 -25.27 -2.47
C ILE A 425 26.36 -24.84 -2.00
N GLY A 426 26.89 -25.61 -1.06
CA GLY A 426 28.15 -25.29 -0.39
C GLY A 426 27.96 -24.05 0.53
N GLN A 427 29.02 -23.22 0.61
CA GLN A 427 29.02 -22.05 1.52
C GLN A 427 28.66 -20.72 0.83
N HIS A 428 28.62 -20.72 -0.51
CA HIS A 428 28.59 -19.49 -1.29
C HIS A 428 27.40 -19.37 -2.24
N PHE A 429 26.69 -20.44 -2.53
CA PHE A 429 25.59 -20.40 -3.49
C PHE A 429 24.28 -20.85 -2.85
N LYS A 430 23.19 -20.18 -3.22
CA LYS A 430 21.82 -20.62 -2.95
C LYS A 430 21.06 -20.64 -4.28
N LEU A 431 20.23 -21.66 -4.46
CA LEU A 431 19.27 -21.75 -5.55
C LEU A 431 17.86 -21.70 -4.94
N ILE A 432 17.02 -20.86 -5.49
CA ILE A 432 15.61 -20.80 -5.14
C ILE A 432 14.83 -21.13 -6.39
N ALA A 433 14.00 -22.16 -6.33
CA ALA A 433 13.15 -22.58 -7.43
C ALA A 433 11.74 -22.85 -6.92
N GLY A 434 10.75 -22.23 -7.53
CA GLY A 434 9.37 -22.37 -7.14
C GLY A 434 8.43 -22.34 -8.33
N VAL A 435 7.26 -22.91 -8.13
CA VAL A 435 6.17 -22.92 -9.09
C VAL A 435 4.85 -22.83 -8.34
N ARG A 436 3.92 -22.08 -8.89
CA ARG A 436 2.53 -22.02 -8.46
C ARG A 436 1.62 -22.33 -9.64
N PHE A 437 0.62 -23.12 -9.39
CA PHE A 437 -0.53 -23.35 -10.24
C PHE A 437 -1.73 -22.63 -9.64
N ASP A 438 -2.44 -21.86 -10.44
CA ASP A 438 -3.68 -21.19 -10.10
C ASP A 438 -4.78 -21.60 -11.06
N GLN A 439 -5.91 -22.04 -10.52
CA GLN A 439 -7.18 -22.14 -11.24
C GLN A 439 -8.05 -20.98 -10.75
N PHE A 440 -8.35 -20.05 -11.64
CA PHE A 440 -9.18 -18.89 -11.40
C PHE A 440 -10.49 -19.02 -12.18
N GLU A 441 -11.60 -19.14 -11.48
CA GLU A 441 -12.92 -19.26 -12.06
C GLU A 441 -13.75 -18.03 -11.70
N ILE A 442 -14.42 -17.45 -12.70
CA ILE A 442 -15.25 -16.27 -12.52
C ILE A 442 -16.56 -16.41 -13.29
N ASP A 443 -17.67 -16.13 -12.60
CA ASP A 443 -19.01 -15.96 -13.15
C ASP A 443 -19.46 -14.51 -12.94
N VAL A 444 -19.88 -13.83 -14.00
CA VAL A 444 -20.43 -12.47 -13.95
C VAL A 444 -21.87 -12.48 -14.45
N ASN A 445 -22.78 -12.00 -13.61
CA ASN A 445 -24.18 -11.75 -13.96
C ASN A 445 -24.38 -10.24 -14.15
N ASP A 446 -24.49 -9.80 -15.40
CA ASP A 446 -24.83 -8.43 -15.79
C ASP A 446 -26.36 -8.27 -15.77
N ILE A 447 -26.87 -7.80 -14.63
CA ILE A 447 -28.31 -7.61 -14.39
C ILE A 447 -28.85 -6.49 -15.29
N GLN A 448 -28.05 -5.45 -15.52
CA GLN A 448 -28.41 -4.29 -16.35
C GLN A 448 -28.72 -4.73 -17.79
N ASN A 449 -27.86 -5.58 -18.36
CA ASN A 449 -27.96 -6.04 -19.74
C ASN A 449 -28.58 -7.43 -19.89
N THR A 450 -28.98 -8.05 -18.79
CA THR A 450 -29.57 -9.41 -18.76
C THR A 450 -28.62 -10.45 -19.39
N SER A 451 -27.31 -10.31 -19.16
CA SER A 451 -26.25 -11.15 -19.74
C SER A 451 -25.48 -11.89 -18.65
N ARG A 452 -24.88 -13.02 -19.03
CA ARG A 452 -23.99 -13.77 -18.14
C ARG A 452 -22.72 -14.13 -18.86
N PHE A 453 -21.60 -14.00 -18.14
CA PHE A 453 -20.27 -14.32 -18.64
C PHE A 453 -19.60 -15.23 -17.65
N SER A 454 -18.89 -16.25 -18.11
CA SER A 454 -18.09 -17.12 -17.26
C SER A 454 -16.76 -17.41 -17.92
N ARG A 455 -15.73 -17.62 -17.08
CA ARG A 455 -14.40 -17.94 -17.55
C ARG A 455 -13.64 -18.72 -16.49
N THR A 456 -12.81 -19.66 -16.95
CA THR A 456 -11.81 -20.34 -16.13
C THR A 456 -10.45 -20.15 -16.76
N ASP A 457 -9.50 -19.62 -15.98
CA ASP A 457 -8.08 -19.51 -16.33
C ASP A 457 -7.28 -20.50 -15.50
N GLU A 458 -6.38 -21.22 -16.15
CA GLU A 458 -5.41 -22.11 -15.51
C GLU A 458 -3.99 -21.59 -15.83
N GLU A 459 -3.26 -21.16 -14.81
CA GLU A 459 -1.99 -20.50 -14.99
C GLU A 459 -0.87 -21.12 -14.16
N ILE A 460 0.33 -21.09 -14.72
CA ILE A 460 1.55 -21.52 -14.04
C ILE A 460 2.49 -20.33 -13.90
N SER A 461 2.85 -20.02 -12.66
CA SER A 461 3.75 -18.93 -12.31
C SER A 461 5.07 -19.47 -11.76
N PRO A 462 6.09 -19.65 -12.59
CA PRO A 462 7.42 -20.08 -12.15
C PRO A 462 8.20 -18.92 -11.53
N ARG A 463 9.10 -19.26 -10.61
CA ARG A 463 10.13 -18.38 -10.06
C ARG A 463 11.43 -19.16 -9.92
N ILE A 464 12.53 -18.56 -10.37
CA ILE A 464 13.87 -19.10 -10.16
C ILE A 464 14.81 -17.97 -9.79
N GLY A 465 15.71 -18.21 -8.84
CA GLY A 465 16.75 -17.28 -8.44
C GLY A 465 18.02 -18.01 -8.02
N ILE A 466 19.15 -17.46 -8.41
CA ILE A 466 20.46 -17.90 -7.94
C ILE A 466 21.09 -16.77 -7.15
N ILE A 467 21.68 -17.10 -6.01
CA ILE A 467 22.36 -16.16 -5.13
C ILE A 467 23.79 -16.62 -4.95
N TYR A 468 24.74 -15.71 -5.13
CA TYR A 468 26.14 -15.89 -4.82
C TYR A 468 26.52 -15.03 -3.60
N LYS A 469 27.00 -15.66 -2.55
CA LYS A 469 27.46 -15.02 -1.31
C LYS A 469 28.99 -15.13 -1.19
N PRO A 470 29.73 -14.13 -1.69
CA PRO A 470 31.20 -14.13 -1.48
C PRO A 470 31.55 -13.97 -0.01
N MET A 471 30.68 -13.34 0.78
CA MET A 471 30.77 -13.13 2.23
C MET A 471 29.36 -13.20 2.82
N ASP A 472 29.24 -13.46 4.13
CA ASP A 472 27.93 -13.61 4.80
C ASP A 472 27.08 -12.33 4.71
N ASN A 473 27.71 -11.17 4.64
CA ASN A 473 27.08 -9.85 4.58
C ASN A 473 26.93 -9.30 3.14
N VAL A 474 27.22 -10.09 2.11
CA VAL A 474 27.08 -9.70 0.69
C VAL A 474 26.40 -10.82 -0.08
N SER A 475 25.36 -10.50 -0.83
CA SER A 475 24.79 -11.38 -1.81
C SER A 475 24.61 -10.68 -3.16
N ALA A 476 25.04 -11.35 -4.25
CA ALA A 476 24.70 -11.00 -5.61
C ALA A 476 23.72 -12.04 -6.13
N TYR A 477 22.68 -11.61 -6.86
CA TYR A 477 21.65 -12.53 -7.33
C TYR A 477 21.24 -12.25 -8.77
N ALA A 478 20.68 -13.27 -9.40
CA ALA A 478 19.92 -13.15 -10.64
C ALA A 478 18.63 -13.94 -10.48
N SER A 479 17.52 -13.40 -10.97
CA SER A 479 16.22 -14.05 -10.88
C SER A 479 15.35 -13.83 -12.11
N TYR A 480 14.42 -14.76 -12.28
CA TYR A 480 13.32 -14.72 -13.23
C TYR A 480 12.03 -15.09 -12.51
N SER A 481 10.96 -14.36 -12.78
CA SER A 481 9.63 -14.67 -12.27
C SER A 481 8.54 -14.25 -13.27
N LYS A 482 7.45 -15.01 -13.26
CA LYS A 482 6.25 -14.74 -14.07
C LYS A 482 5.05 -14.52 -13.17
N SER A 483 4.15 -13.62 -13.57
CA SER A 483 2.81 -13.47 -13.00
C SER A 483 1.77 -13.28 -14.11
N PHE A 484 0.50 -13.31 -13.73
CA PHE A 484 -0.62 -13.16 -14.64
C PHE A 484 -1.72 -12.30 -14.03
N LEU A 485 -2.53 -11.68 -14.90
CA LEU A 485 -3.74 -10.96 -14.48
C LEU A 485 -4.93 -11.44 -15.32
N PRO A 486 -5.99 -11.99 -14.69
CA PRO A 486 -7.22 -12.38 -15.38
C PRO A 486 -7.93 -11.18 -16.03
N ARG A 487 -8.63 -11.40 -17.13
CA ARG A 487 -9.36 -10.37 -17.90
C ARG A 487 -10.65 -9.88 -17.26
N SER A 488 -10.80 -10.03 -15.98
CA SER A 488 -11.97 -9.61 -15.21
C SER A 488 -11.86 -8.19 -14.64
N GLY A 489 -10.71 -7.55 -14.81
CA GLY A 489 -10.37 -6.28 -14.15
C GLY A 489 -10.05 -6.47 -12.65
N ASP A 490 -9.48 -5.45 -12.02
CA ASP A 490 -9.07 -5.46 -10.61
C ASP A 490 -10.23 -5.77 -9.65
N GLN A 491 -11.47 -5.38 -10.03
CA GLN A 491 -12.65 -5.52 -9.18
C GLN A 491 -13.63 -6.60 -9.66
N PHE A 492 -13.24 -7.43 -10.66
CA PHE A 492 -14.03 -8.55 -11.23
C PHE A 492 -15.34 -8.15 -11.94
N LEU A 493 -15.39 -6.93 -12.46
CA LEU A 493 -16.61 -6.36 -13.04
C LEU A 493 -16.52 -6.14 -14.55
N GLU A 494 -15.34 -6.39 -15.16
CA GLU A 494 -15.06 -6.01 -16.54
C GLU A 494 -15.20 -7.17 -17.55
N LEU A 495 -15.56 -8.38 -17.06
CA LEU A 495 -15.73 -9.50 -17.95
C LEU A 495 -16.92 -9.27 -18.88
N THR A 496 -16.68 -9.44 -20.18
CA THR A 496 -17.64 -9.31 -21.29
C THR A 496 -17.47 -10.47 -22.24
N ASP A 497 -18.35 -10.61 -23.23
CA ASP A 497 -18.18 -11.59 -24.32
C ASP A 497 -16.80 -11.46 -24.97
N ALA A 498 -16.39 -10.21 -25.18
CA ALA A 498 -15.14 -9.89 -25.81
C ALA A 498 -13.93 -10.28 -24.96
N SER A 499 -13.87 -9.81 -23.71
CA SER A 499 -12.74 -10.09 -22.83
C SER A 499 -12.67 -11.53 -22.34
N SER A 500 -13.82 -12.24 -22.30
CA SER A 500 -13.88 -13.66 -21.93
C SER A 500 -13.11 -14.59 -22.89
N GLN A 501 -12.84 -14.13 -24.12
CA GLN A 501 -12.12 -14.91 -25.13
C GLN A 501 -10.63 -14.56 -25.23
N LEU A 502 -10.17 -13.52 -24.50
CA LEU A 502 -8.78 -13.09 -24.51
C LEU A 502 -7.97 -13.87 -23.45
N ALA A 503 -6.71 -14.21 -23.75
CA ALA A 503 -5.82 -14.79 -22.75
C ALA A 503 -5.60 -13.83 -21.58
N PRO A 504 -5.33 -14.32 -20.35
CA PRO A 504 -4.85 -13.48 -19.27
C PRO A 504 -3.64 -12.63 -19.69
N GLU A 505 -3.42 -11.53 -19.02
CA GLU A 505 -2.21 -10.76 -19.20
C GLU A 505 -1.04 -11.47 -18.50
N GLU A 506 0.13 -11.41 -19.10
CA GLU A 506 1.32 -12.02 -18.55
C GLU A 506 2.39 -10.97 -18.25
N PHE A 507 3.10 -11.18 -17.15
CA PHE A 507 4.22 -10.33 -16.74
C PHE A 507 5.46 -11.19 -16.55
N ASN A 508 6.54 -10.84 -17.22
CA ASN A 508 7.82 -11.52 -17.15
C ASN A 508 8.88 -10.58 -16.58
N ASN A 509 9.38 -10.88 -15.39
CA ASN A 509 10.39 -10.07 -14.72
C ASN A 509 11.75 -10.79 -14.70
N GLN A 510 12.77 -10.08 -15.14
CA GLN A 510 14.17 -10.48 -15.07
C GLN A 510 14.93 -9.47 -14.24
N GLU A 511 15.73 -9.92 -13.29
CA GLU A 511 16.42 -9.03 -12.37
C GLU A 511 17.81 -9.56 -12.00
N ILE A 512 18.78 -8.65 -11.91
CA ILE A 512 20.10 -8.89 -11.36
C ILE A 512 20.36 -7.83 -10.29
N GLY A 513 20.80 -8.24 -9.11
CA GLY A 513 21.02 -7.30 -8.03
C GLY A 513 22.10 -7.71 -7.05
N ILE A 514 22.38 -6.79 -6.16
CA ILE A 514 23.30 -6.95 -5.03
C ILE A 514 22.64 -6.45 -3.74
N LYS A 515 22.90 -7.16 -2.65
CA LYS A 515 22.53 -6.77 -1.29
C LYS A 515 23.79 -6.83 -0.43
N TRP A 516 24.05 -5.75 0.30
CA TRP A 516 25.26 -5.61 1.08
C TRP A 516 25.00 -4.93 2.42
N ASP A 517 25.22 -5.65 3.52
CA ASP A 517 25.36 -5.04 4.83
C ASP A 517 26.77 -4.43 4.94
N ILE A 518 26.91 -3.16 4.55
CA ILE A 518 28.17 -2.40 4.63
C ILE A 518 28.70 -2.42 6.06
N ARG A 519 27.75 -2.30 7.00
CA ARG A 519 27.93 -2.44 8.46
C ARG A 519 26.69 -3.13 9.03
N PRO A 520 26.74 -3.68 10.23
CA PRO A 520 25.57 -4.30 10.87
C PRO A 520 24.33 -3.37 10.95
N SER A 521 24.53 -2.06 10.85
CA SER A 521 23.47 -1.05 10.94
C SER A 521 23.22 -0.25 9.66
N LEU A 522 23.90 -0.58 8.55
CA LEU A 522 23.79 0.15 7.27
C LEU A 522 23.84 -0.82 6.10
N SER A 523 22.77 -0.87 5.33
CA SER A 523 22.57 -1.78 4.23
C SER A 523 22.41 -1.05 2.90
N LEU A 524 22.94 -1.62 1.83
CA LEU A 524 22.80 -1.20 0.44
C LEU A 524 22.12 -2.30 -0.35
N THR A 525 21.13 -1.94 -1.15
CA THR A 525 20.57 -2.81 -2.19
C THR A 525 20.61 -2.08 -3.52
N ALA A 526 20.94 -2.79 -4.60
CA ALA A 526 20.88 -2.27 -5.94
C ALA A 526 20.45 -3.37 -6.91
N ALA A 527 19.61 -3.02 -7.88
CA ALA A 527 19.14 -3.96 -8.89
C ALA A 527 18.98 -3.28 -10.25
N VAL A 528 19.21 -4.04 -11.30
CA VAL A 528 18.78 -3.75 -12.66
C VAL A 528 17.74 -4.76 -13.07
N PHE A 529 16.72 -4.32 -13.78
CA PHE A 529 15.59 -5.18 -14.14
C PHE A 529 15.05 -4.88 -15.52
N LYS A 530 14.35 -5.87 -16.05
CA LYS A 530 13.49 -5.78 -17.22
C LYS A 530 12.18 -6.47 -16.90
N LEU A 531 11.07 -5.76 -17.14
CA LEU A 531 9.71 -6.22 -16.94
C LEU A 531 8.95 -6.08 -18.26
N ASP A 532 8.53 -7.19 -18.84
CA ASP A 532 7.67 -7.25 -20.01
C ASP A 532 6.24 -7.56 -19.55
N ARG A 533 5.25 -6.86 -20.13
CA ARG A 533 3.82 -7.14 -19.97
C ARG A 533 3.21 -7.42 -21.32
N ASP A 534 2.70 -8.62 -21.51
CA ASP A 534 1.97 -9.04 -22.70
C ASP A 534 0.46 -8.91 -22.42
N THR A 535 -0.19 -8.08 -23.23
CA THR A 535 -1.63 -7.80 -23.17
C THR A 535 -2.25 -8.14 -24.51
N THR A 536 -3.35 -8.86 -24.53
CA THR A 536 -4.12 -9.07 -25.77
C THR A 536 -5.18 -8.00 -25.89
N GLU A 537 -5.15 -7.24 -26.98
CA GLU A 537 -6.12 -6.20 -27.30
C GLU A 537 -6.96 -6.58 -28.51
N ARG A 538 -8.10 -5.90 -28.73
CA ARG A 538 -8.90 -6.04 -29.93
C ARG A 538 -8.66 -4.89 -30.88
N THR A 539 -8.80 -5.19 -32.17
CA THR A 539 -8.86 -4.16 -33.24
C THR A 539 -10.05 -3.24 -33.00
N ALA A 540 -9.98 -2.01 -33.53
CA ALA A 540 -11.02 -0.99 -33.34
C ALA A 540 -12.42 -1.42 -33.84
N ASP A 541 -12.48 -2.33 -34.82
CA ASP A 541 -13.71 -2.94 -35.35
C ASP A 541 -14.18 -4.14 -34.50
N GLY A 542 -13.34 -4.62 -33.56
CA GLY A 542 -13.65 -5.74 -32.66
C GLY A 542 -13.65 -7.12 -33.31
N GLU A 543 -13.20 -7.25 -34.59
CA GLU A 543 -13.22 -8.52 -35.34
C GLU A 543 -11.99 -9.37 -35.03
N ASP A 544 -10.82 -8.75 -34.88
CA ASP A 544 -9.56 -9.44 -34.58
C ASP A 544 -9.01 -9.08 -33.19
N SER A 545 -8.14 -9.92 -32.65
CA SER A 545 -7.36 -9.65 -31.45
C SER A 545 -5.87 -9.81 -31.73
N PHE A 546 -5.06 -8.97 -31.10
CA PHE A 546 -3.61 -8.99 -31.23
C PHE A 546 -2.94 -8.85 -29.86
N VAL A 547 -1.74 -9.42 -29.74
CA VAL A 547 -0.92 -9.24 -28.53
C VAL A 547 -0.16 -7.94 -28.70
N THR A 548 -0.22 -7.07 -27.68
CA THR A 548 0.62 -5.89 -27.55
C THR A 548 1.49 -6.05 -26.31
N THR A 549 2.73 -5.60 -26.42
CA THR A 549 3.71 -5.71 -25.33
C THR A 549 4.08 -4.34 -24.83
N SER A 550 4.14 -4.17 -23.53
CA SER A 550 4.81 -3.02 -22.91
C SER A 550 6.05 -3.47 -22.16
N GLU A 551 7.11 -2.70 -22.27
CA GLU A 551 8.38 -2.97 -21.62
C GLU A 551 8.71 -1.89 -20.61
N THR A 552 9.18 -2.28 -19.42
CA THR A 552 9.80 -1.36 -18.47
C THR A 552 11.15 -1.91 -18.06
N GLN A 553 12.20 -1.14 -18.28
CA GLN A 553 13.54 -1.47 -17.84
C GLN A 553 14.08 -0.35 -16.95
N GLY A 554 15.01 -0.70 -16.08
CA GLY A 554 15.56 0.32 -15.18
C GLY A 554 16.51 -0.21 -14.14
N PHE A 555 16.87 0.67 -13.24
CA PHE A 555 17.65 0.30 -12.08
C PHE A 555 17.17 1.04 -10.82
N GLU A 556 17.40 0.40 -9.69
CA GLU A 556 16.98 0.85 -8.38
C GLU A 556 18.15 0.73 -7.41
N ILE A 557 18.33 1.74 -6.55
CA ILE A 557 19.31 1.73 -5.47
C ILE A 557 18.64 2.19 -4.18
N GLN A 558 18.88 1.47 -3.09
CA GLN A 558 18.45 1.86 -1.77
C GLN A 558 19.59 1.69 -0.76
N LEU A 559 19.87 2.74 0.01
CA LEU A 559 20.77 2.72 1.15
C LEU A 559 19.97 3.08 2.38
N GLY A 560 19.98 2.25 3.41
CA GLY A 560 19.19 2.51 4.63
C GLY A 560 19.90 2.06 5.89
N GLY A 561 19.72 2.86 6.95
CA GLY A 561 20.21 2.53 8.26
C GLY A 561 21.09 3.60 8.93
N ARG A 562 21.83 3.20 9.95
CA ARG A 562 22.68 4.09 10.74
C ARG A 562 24.09 4.17 10.13
N ALA A 563 24.41 5.31 9.52
CA ALA A 563 25.70 5.56 8.88
C ALA A 563 26.81 5.69 9.93
N VAL A 564 26.56 6.41 11.02
CA VAL A 564 27.42 6.50 12.21
C VAL A 564 26.51 6.63 13.46
N ASP A 565 27.11 6.57 14.64
CA ASP A 565 26.35 6.82 15.88
C ASP A 565 25.62 8.17 15.77
N ARG A 566 24.32 8.17 16.12
CA ARG A 566 23.43 9.35 16.07
C ARG A 566 23.04 9.86 14.67
N TRP A 567 23.46 9.21 13.59
CA TRP A 567 23.05 9.62 12.23
C TRP A 567 22.51 8.43 11.46
N ARG A 568 21.20 8.45 11.21
CA ARG A 568 20.51 7.54 10.30
C ARG A 568 20.29 8.23 8.96
N VAL A 569 20.41 7.48 7.90
CA VAL A 569 20.14 7.92 6.53
C VAL A 569 19.38 6.84 5.79
N ASP A 570 18.35 7.26 5.05
CA ASP A 570 17.60 6.41 4.12
C ASP A 570 17.63 7.13 2.75
N VAL A 571 18.17 6.48 1.73
CA VAL A 571 18.32 7.03 0.37
C VAL A 571 17.69 6.06 -0.61
N GLY A 572 16.87 6.58 -1.50
CA GLY A 572 16.29 5.84 -2.61
C GLY A 572 16.58 6.55 -3.94
N TYR A 573 16.91 5.78 -4.97
CA TYR A 573 16.98 6.28 -6.33
C TYR A 573 16.51 5.23 -7.31
N SER A 574 15.74 5.63 -8.30
CA SER A 574 15.35 4.79 -9.42
C SER A 574 15.40 5.53 -10.74
N TYR A 575 15.75 4.79 -11.77
CA TYR A 575 15.57 5.16 -13.17
C TYR A 575 14.66 4.14 -13.83
N LEU A 576 13.62 4.61 -14.50
CA LEU A 576 12.62 3.80 -15.21
C LEU A 576 12.52 4.30 -16.65
N ASP A 577 12.64 3.38 -17.58
CA ASP A 577 12.36 3.57 -18.99
C ASP A 577 11.18 2.66 -19.34
N SER A 578 10.02 3.22 -19.64
CA SER A 578 8.78 2.48 -19.80
C SER A 578 8.06 2.89 -21.08
N GLU A 579 8.01 1.96 -22.02
CA GLU A 579 7.48 2.17 -23.37
C GLU A 579 6.33 1.22 -23.67
N LEU A 580 5.39 1.70 -24.47
CA LEU A 580 4.37 0.90 -25.14
C LEU A 580 4.88 0.45 -26.50
N GLU A 581 4.26 -0.56 -27.12
CA GLU A 581 4.68 -1.13 -28.39
C GLU A 581 4.73 -0.10 -29.55
N ASP A 582 3.90 0.93 -29.49
CA ASP A 582 3.87 2.01 -30.49
C ASP A 582 4.99 3.07 -30.29
N GLY A 583 5.82 2.91 -29.26
CA GLY A 583 6.91 3.81 -28.89
C GLY A 583 6.46 5.00 -28.03
N SER A 584 5.20 5.07 -27.61
CA SER A 584 4.76 6.08 -26.66
C SER A 584 5.21 5.72 -25.24
N THR A 585 5.44 6.74 -24.42
CA THR A 585 5.81 6.55 -23.01
C THR A 585 4.58 6.18 -22.18
N ARG A 586 4.75 5.26 -21.26
CA ARG A 586 3.69 4.89 -20.34
C ARG A 586 3.34 6.06 -19.40
N GLY A 587 2.07 6.41 -19.28
CA GLY A 587 1.61 7.47 -18.38
C GLY A 587 1.83 7.12 -16.90
N GLN A 588 1.99 8.15 -16.06
CA GLN A 588 2.18 8.06 -14.63
C GLN A 588 3.48 7.32 -14.21
N VAL A 589 4.51 7.40 -15.05
CA VAL A 589 5.82 6.78 -14.81
C VAL A 589 6.91 7.84 -14.98
N PRO A 590 7.37 8.47 -13.89
CA PRO A 590 8.50 9.39 -13.94
C PRO A 590 9.80 8.63 -14.23
N ALA A 591 10.65 9.17 -15.11
CA ALA A 591 11.90 8.51 -15.48
C ALA A 591 12.89 8.46 -14.31
N HIS A 592 13.03 9.55 -13.57
CA HIS A 592 13.92 9.63 -12.41
C HIS A 592 13.14 9.93 -11.13
N MET A 593 13.41 9.17 -10.09
CA MET A 593 12.92 9.43 -8.74
C MET A 593 14.09 9.35 -7.76
N PHE A 594 14.21 10.33 -6.88
CA PHE A 594 15.21 10.36 -5.83
C PHE A 594 14.57 10.73 -4.50
N SER A 595 14.95 10.05 -3.44
CA SER A 595 14.53 10.37 -2.08
C SER A 595 15.68 10.23 -1.12
N VAL A 596 15.75 11.10 -0.13
CA VAL A 596 16.65 10.98 1.00
C VAL A 596 15.97 11.48 2.27
N TRP A 597 16.09 10.70 3.33
CA TRP A 597 15.76 11.12 4.69
C TRP A 597 16.98 11.01 5.58
N ASN A 598 17.28 12.06 6.32
CA ASN A 598 18.37 12.11 7.29
C ASN A 598 17.79 12.36 8.68
N ARG A 599 18.20 11.56 9.64
CA ARG A 599 17.93 11.78 11.07
C ARG A 599 19.24 11.93 11.81
N TYR A 600 19.43 13.07 12.50
CA TYR A 600 20.59 13.30 13.34
C TYR A 600 20.18 13.61 14.78
N ASP A 601 20.63 12.78 15.73
CA ASP A 601 20.36 12.92 17.15
C ASP A 601 21.50 13.70 17.82
N VAL A 602 21.25 14.99 18.12
CA VAL A 602 22.22 15.87 18.83
C VAL A 602 22.48 15.35 20.24
N SER A 603 21.44 14.82 20.89
CA SER A 603 21.48 14.19 22.20
C SER A 603 20.47 13.04 22.27
N SER A 604 20.42 12.32 23.40
CA SER A 604 19.37 11.33 23.66
C SER A 604 17.95 11.91 23.72
N GLN A 605 17.82 13.23 23.81
CA GLN A 605 16.53 13.91 23.93
C GLN A 605 16.15 14.70 22.68
N LEU A 606 17.12 15.21 21.91
CA LEU A 606 16.88 16.14 20.78
C LEU A 606 17.48 15.58 19.50
N GLY A 607 16.67 15.48 18.49
CA GLY A 607 17.05 15.10 17.13
C GLY A 607 16.42 15.99 16.07
N PHE A 608 16.98 15.97 14.88
CA PHE A 608 16.52 16.70 13.71
C PHE A 608 16.40 15.75 12.52
N GLY A 609 15.37 15.95 11.71
CA GLY A 609 15.14 15.26 10.44
C GLY A 609 15.25 16.24 9.27
N LEU A 610 15.73 15.77 8.14
CA LEU A 610 15.72 16.50 6.87
C LEU A 610 15.50 15.51 5.74
N GLY A 611 14.45 15.74 4.96
CA GLY A 611 14.05 14.97 3.81
C GLY A 611 14.17 15.79 2.52
N LEU A 612 14.44 15.11 1.41
CA LEU A 612 14.31 15.64 0.07
C LEU A 612 13.78 14.54 -0.83
N THR A 613 12.79 14.87 -1.63
CA THR A 613 12.27 14.03 -2.69
C THR A 613 12.28 14.78 -4.01
N TYR A 614 12.69 14.12 -5.08
CA TYR A 614 12.64 14.58 -6.45
C TYR A 614 11.90 13.56 -7.30
N GLN A 615 11.02 14.04 -8.13
CA GLN A 615 10.32 13.26 -9.14
C GLN A 615 10.39 14.01 -10.46
N ASP A 616 10.82 13.30 -11.51
CA ASP A 616 10.91 13.80 -12.87
C ASP A 616 9.52 14.06 -13.45
N GLU A 617 9.44 14.81 -14.55
CA GLU A 617 8.20 14.97 -15.28
C GLU A 617 7.64 13.62 -15.74
N GLN A 618 6.33 13.56 -15.90
CA GLN A 618 5.63 12.37 -16.37
C GLN A 618 4.40 12.75 -17.19
N PHE A 619 3.98 11.89 -18.09
CA PHE A 619 2.69 12.06 -18.74
C PHE A 619 1.53 11.69 -17.80
N ALA A 620 0.45 12.46 -17.84
CA ALA A 620 -0.73 12.21 -17.02
C ALA A 620 -1.45 10.90 -17.41
N SER A 621 -1.37 10.53 -18.71
CA SER A 621 -1.99 9.33 -19.27
C SER A 621 -1.17 8.75 -20.42
N ALA A 622 -1.61 7.62 -20.96
CA ALA A 622 -1.01 7.00 -22.15
C ALA A 622 -1.23 7.83 -23.44
N SER A 623 -2.07 8.86 -23.42
CA SER A 623 -2.24 9.78 -24.56
C SER A 623 -0.97 10.57 -24.86
N ASN A 624 -0.08 10.74 -23.87
CA ASN A 624 1.08 11.62 -23.88
C ASN A 624 0.76 13.09 -24.23
N ALA A 625 -0.49 13.52 -24.03
CA ALA A 625 -0.96 14.85 -24.38
C ALA A 625 -0.72 15.88 -23.25
N VAL A 626 -0.69 15.44 -21.99
CA VAL A 626 -0.52 16.31 -20.82
C VAL A 626 0.68 15.85 -20.03
N THR A 627 1.61 16.79 -19.78
CA THR A 627 2.79 16.58 -18.96
C THR A 627 2.55 17.12 -17.55
N VAL A 628 2.73 16.28 -16.56
CA VAL A 628 2.81 16.66 -15.14
C VAL A 628 4.26 17.04 -14.86
N PRO A 629 4.54 18.29 -14.42
CA PRO A 629 5.90 18.81 -14.26
C PRO A 629 6.71 18.05 -13.20
N GLU A 630 8.04 18.08 -13.33
CA GLU A 630 8.98 17.68 -12.30
C GLU A 630 8.83 18.51 -11.02
N TYR A 631 9.23 17.96 -9.89
CA TYR A 631 9.26 18.71 -8.63
C TYR A 631 10.36 18.26 -7.69
N THR A 632 10.74 19.16 -6.79
CA THR A 632 11.62 18.87 -5.64
C THR A 632 10.94 19.34 -4.36
N ARG A 633 10.63 18.40 -3.46
CA ARG A 633 10.05 18.71 -2.15
C ARG A 633 11.10 18.51 -1.05
N VAL A 634 11.16 19.46 -0.10
CA VAL A 634 12.01 19.37 1.08
C VAL A 634 11.13 19.29 2.33
N ASP A 635 11.41 18.32 3.19
CA ASP A 635 10.73 18.10 4.45
C ASP A 635 11.71 18.22 5.62
N ALA A 636 11.24 18.64 6.80
CA ALA A 636 12.06 18.76 7.99
C ALA A 636 11.35 18.19 9.22
N GLY A 637 12.12 17.78 10.23
CA GLY A 637 11.59 17.27 11.48
C GLY A 637 12.37 17.73 12.69
N VAL A 638 11.68 18.01 13.80
CA VAL A 638 12.28 18.24 15.12
C VAL A 638 11.67 17.28 16.12
N PHE A 639 12.50 16.58 16.84
CA PHE A 639 12.10 15.50 17.73
C PHE A 639 12.66 15.74 19.12
N TYR A 640 11.79 15.77 20.11
CA TYR A 640 12.20 15.96 21.49
C TYR A 640 11.57 14.92 22.42
N THR A 641 12.39 14.09 23.04
CA THR A 641 11.95 13.09 24.00
C THR A 641 12.22 13.57 25.42
N MET A 642 11.15 13.71 26.20
CA MET A 642 11.23 14.10 27.60
C MET A 642 11.78 12.94 28.45
N ARG A 643 12.27 13.24 29.67
CA ARG A 643 12.80 12.22 30.59
C ARG A 643 11.77 11.19 31.05
N ASN A 644 10.49 11.51 30.99
CA ASN A 644 9.39 10.60 31.33
C ASN A 644 8.96 9.71 30.14
N GLY A 645 9.67 9.75 29.00
CA GLY A 645 9.33 8.97 27.81
C GLY A 645 8.31 9.62 26.87
N THR A 646 7.76 10.77 27.22
CA THR A 646 6.86 11.52 26.32
C THR A 646 7.69 12.14 25.18
N ALA A 647 7.29 11.90 23.94
CA ALA A 647 7.90 12.46 22.74
C ALA A 647 7.03 13.58 22.16
N LEU A 648 7.67 14.69 21.81
CA LEU A 648 7.12 15.78 21.03
C LEU A 648 7.79 15.77 19.66
N GLN A 649 7.01 15.85 18.62
CA GLN A 649 7.49 15.83 17.25
C GLN A 649 6.84 16.96 16.47
N LEU A 650 7.62 17.67 15.69
CA LEU A 650 7.19 18.65 14.71
C LEU A 650 7.74 18.22 13.35
N ASN A 651 6.85 17.86 12.43
CA ASN A 651 7.19 17.63 11.03
C ASN A 651 6.73 18.83 10.23
N ILE A 652 7.58 19.31 9.34
CA ILE A 652 7.30 20.39 8.40
C ILE A 652 7.47 19.80 7.01
N GLU A 653 6.39 19.71 6.30
CA GLU A 653 6.30 19.19 4.94
C GLU A 653 6.38 20.33 3.94
N ASN A 654 7.03 20.09 2.81
CA ASN A 654 7.20 21.08 1.77
C ASN A 654 7.73 22.44 2.31
N VAL A 655 8.89 22.41 2.97
CA VAL A 655 9.53 23.58 3.62
C VAL A 655 9.75 24.73 2.67
N LEU A 656 9.95 24.44 1.38
CA LEU A 656 10.22 25.43 0.34
C LEU A 656 8.94 26.03 -0.24
N ASP A 657 7.75 25.50 0.14
CA ASP A 657 6.44 25.90 -0.36
C ASP A 657 6.35 25.78 -1.89
N GLU A 658 6.87 24.67 -2.42
CA GLU A 658 6.86 24.37 -3.86
C GLU A 658 5.47 24.07 -4.35
N ASP A 659 5.06 24.67 -5.46
CA ASP A 659 3.84 24.30 -6.19
C ASP A 659 4.13 23.09 -7.07
N TYR A 660 3.48 21.96 -6.83
CA TYR A 660 3.76 20.71 -7.52
C TYR A 660 2.52 19.82 -7.72
N PHE A 661 2.65 18.82 -8.59
CA PHE A 661 1.60 17.84 -8.87
C PHE A 661 2.18 16.42 -8.73
N PRO A 662 1.91 15.71 -7.62
CA PRO A 662 2.53 14.41 -7.37
C PRO A 662 1.94 13.27 -8.20
N ALA A 663 0.69 13.39 -8.65
CA ALA A 663 -0.05 12.30 -9.29
C ALA A 663 -1.13 12.80 -10.25
N ALA A 664 -1.50 11.93 -11.19
CA ALA A 664 -2.67 12.08 -12.03
C ALA A 664 -3.48 10.79 -12.08
N HIS A 665 -4.75 10.87 -12.50
CA HIS A 665 -5.54 9.73 -12.92
C HIS A 665 -5.63 9.67 -14.46
N ASN A 666 -5.83 10.81 -15.07
CA ASN A 666 -5.86 11.03 -16.52
C ASN A 666 -5.48 12.50 -16.80
N ASP A 667 -5.60 12.93 -18.06
CA ASP A 667 -5.23 14.27 -18.53
C ASP A 667 -6.03 15.42 -17.87
N ASN A 668 -7.17 15.14 -17.24
CA ASN A 668 -8.05 16.14 -16.65
C ASN A 668 -8.37 15.90 -15.16
N ASN A 669 -7.67 14.95 -14.54
CA ASN A 669 -7.77 14.70 -13.11
C ASN A 669 -6.37 14.60 -12.54
N ILE A 670 -5.78 15.75 -12.19
CA ILE A 670 -4.40 15.90 -11.75
C ILE A 670 -4.42 16.45 -10.33
N SER A 671 -3.73 15.78 -9.41
CA SER A 671 -3.71 16.16 -7.99
C SER A 671 -2.70 17.28 -7.73
N PRO A 672 -3.11 18.46 -7.26
CA PRO A 672 -2.17 19.44 -6.71
C PRO A 672 -1.53 18.92 -5.43
N GLY A 673 -0.23 19.16 -5.28
CA GLY A 673 0.52 18.86 -4.08
C GLY A 673 0.20 19.81 -2.93
N ALA A 674 0.37 19.34 -1.69
CA ALA A 674 0.13 20.17 -0.52
C ALA A 674 1.22 21.27 -0.40
N PRO A 675 0.85 22.55 -0.18
CA PRO A 675 1.79 23.60 0.16
C PRO A 675 2.42 23.32 1.53
N LEU A 676 3.23 24.26 2.03
CA LEU A 676 3.88 24.13 3.33
C LEU A 676 2.86 23.74 4.43
N ASN A 677 3.12 22.60 5.08
CA ASN A 677 2.33 22.07 6.19
C ASN A 677 3.22 21.84 7.42
N ALA A 678 2.68 22.08 8.60
CA ALA A 678 3.35 21.76 9.85
C ALA A 678 2.46 20.87 10.71
N ARG A 679 2.93 19.66 11.01
CA ARG A 679 2.23 18.67 11.84
C ARG A 679 2.93 18.54 13.19
N PHE A 680 2.19 18.72 14.26
CA PHE A 680 2.63 18.47 15.62
C PHE A 680 2.07 17.16 16.15
N THR A 681 2.95 16.32 16.69
CA THR A 681 2.57 15.05 17.31
C THR A 681 3.07 14.95 18.76
N LEU A 682 2.20 14.57 19.65
CA LEU A 682 2.51 14.18 21.02
C LEU A 682 2.34 12.65 21.13
N LYS A 683 3.39 11.95 21.53
CA LYS A 683 3.35 10.49 21.80
C LYS A 683 3.81 10.24 23.23
N THR A 684 3.04 9.46 23.96
CA THR A 684 3.42 9.05 25.31
C THR A 684 3.32 7.54 25.44
N ARG A 685 4.25 6.95 26.20
CA ARG A 685 4.31 5.52 26.48
C ARG A 685 4.33 5.36 28.00
N PHE A 686 3.48 4.47 28.53
CA PHE A 686 3.34 4.19 29.97
C PHE A 686 3.86 2.81 30.31
#